data_7fd5505274a30c49747a1e77b6630fbb
#
_entry.id   7fd5505274a30c49747a1e77b6630fbb
#
_cell.length_a   1.000
_cell.length_b   1.000
_cell.length_c   1.000
_cell.angle_alpha   90.00
_cell.angle_beta   90.00
_cell.angle_gamma   90.00
#
_symmetry.space_group_name_H-M   'P 1'
#
loop_
_entity.id
_entity.type
_entity.pdbx_description
1 polymer ?
#
loop_
_entity_poly.entity_id
_entity_poly.type
_entity_poly.pdbx_seq_one_letter_code
_entity_poly.pdbx_strand_id
1 'polypeptide(L)'
;VRTTRTVPARPVLLTALTLTTAGSLLLTPPIAAAEPGPPVHREAALDQHAARTPASAAQRALEPTGTTASGAIADDSRGYPRRQVLTPDPENPADKSIKLGLTPYHAIAPKLNALQALGDRVSVEVAGRSAGGHRLYLVTVTAPETARQARAQSRMRELIENAPALAAKSPEIKKTYKTPVFFNSNIHGNEWEGTDASLKLIERLATAGDARTRDLLAHSRLYFNITANPDGRIAGTRANAGGFDMNRDFVTASQPEVRAMRQIMTAKQPAVMLDLHGYVNGTLIEPTTPPHGENYEYDLFLKNTYANALGMEAAVNGLGYTPGKDGVEPVQIPFRDQEEGWDDWPPVFTPQYAAFHGTVAAHTIEIPMQVNNTAYDTLPVTELRRRSAINVDIAGATLRATLDFVRSRRASLLADQIEVFRRGAAGAAQVPVSSATVPGVPGIGPEDVYTTAFPRAYVIPAAGTAAARLVDHLLANDIRVTRAAHAFRLGGRSYAKGSYVVDMHQPKRGLANALLADGRDISDKVSVMYDISGWSLGRLWGATVETLPGVPYGVLRPVRAAAPVAYVAPRGDLRLRLDDPNEIAALNSLLRKGVEARLAADGSAIVPGSARRRAADAARAYDVAFRSTKLTGTTPVHRTRVAAAVTPGELFALREMNFEVTPVSTAVLNAGFDWSSVDALFVSAGLDHDDLNAAARTALDAFLDNHGLVGRGATGAALNSAAGLLAAKPVEGNGDANGVVRVRNSRSALMTGAPDHGFVYAPVWFTDLGPGVRVEQSYATGNPLVSGHWRPSEDGSGGPADAAGQAAVVSGPGAVLFGTEPLFRDHPKGEFAQVGRALFAMARASGSDEESG
;
A
#
# COMPACT_ATOMS: atom_id res chain seq x y z
N VAL A 1 -48.93 35.22 -8.21
CA VAL A 1 -49.95 35.51 -7.21
C VAL A 1 -49.74 34.56 -6.05
N ARG A 2 -49.15 35.10 -5.00
CA ARG A 2 -49.35 34.95 -3.55
C ARG A 2 -50.11 33.70 -3.07
N THR A 3 -49.69 32.97 -2.02
CA THR A 3 -49.59 33.44 -0.63
C THR A 3 -48.82 32.48 0.27
N THR A 4 -48.01 33.05 1.13
CA THR A 4 -47.36 32.50 2.33
C THR A 4 -48.35 32.03 3.40
N ARG A 5 -48.03 30.95 4.17
CA ARG A 5 -48.57 30.74 5.51
C ARG A 5 -47.44 30.22 6.43
N THR A 6 -47.06 31.05 7.37
CA THR A 6 -46.33 30.80 8.58
C THR A 6 -47.22 30.21 9.66
N VAL A 7 -46.70 29.29 10.50
CA VAL A 7 -47.32 28.85 11.75
C VAL A 7 -46.24 28.88 12.87
N PRO A 8 -46.56 29.40 14.06
CA PRO A 8 -45.59 29.82 15.04
C PRO A 8 -45.22 28.74 16.07
N ALA A 9 -44.03 28.89 16.66
CA ALA A 9 -43.51 28.12 17.79
C ALA A 9 -44.24 28.45 19.11
N ARG A 10 -44.35 27.50 19.99
CA ARG A 10 -44.73 27.68 21.39
C ARG A 10 -43.66 27.14 22.34
N PRO A 11 -43.32 27.85 23.41
CA PRO A 11 -42.32 27.41 24.40
C PRO A 11 -42.95 26.51 25.49
N VAL A 12 -42.17 25.61 26.05
CA VAL A 12 -42.52 24.88 27.26
C VAL A 12 -41.56 25.26 28.38
N LEU A 13 -42.18 25.62 29.52
CA LEU A 13 -41.57 26.10 30.75
C LEU A 13 -40.90 24.94 31.55
N LEU A 14 -39.76 25.28 32.15
CA LEU A 14 -39.14 24.56 33.25
C LEU A 14 -39.96 24.72 34.54
N THR A 15 -40.12 23.61 35.30
CA THR A 15 -40.41 23.70 36.73
C THR A 15 -39.53 22.72 37.48
N ALA A 16 -38.70 23.23 38.34
CA ALA A 16 -37.88 22.48 39.29
C ALA A 16 -38.72 22.07 40.53
N LEU A 17 -38.49 20.86 41.02
CA LEU A 17 -38.89 20.51 42.40
C LEU A 17 -37.79 19.62 43.02
N THR A 18 -37.20 20.17 44.07
CA THR A 18 -36.26 19.50 44.97
C THR A 18 -37.02 18.63 45.98
N LEU A 19 -36.53 17.40 46.21
CA LEU A 19 -36.73 16.72 47.50
C LEU A 19 -35.56 15.74 47.77
N THR A 20 -34.95 15.99 48.92
CA THR A 20 -33.89 15.18 49.54
C THR A 20 -34.48 13.96 50.25
N THR A 21 -33.87 12.78 50.06
CA THR A 21 -33.74 11.77 51.12
C THR A 21 -32.55 10.84 50.84
N ALA A 22 -31.78 10.59 51.87
CA ALA A 22 -30.58 9.75 51.87
C ALA A 22 -30.91 8.26 51.78
N GLY A 23 -30.12 7.51 51.02
CA GLY A 23 -30.12 6.07 51.01
C GLY A 23 -28.88 5.55 50.32
N SER A 24 -27.92 5.02 51.09
CA SER A 24 -26.67 4.46 50.59
C SER A 24 -26.94 3.16 49.82
N LEU A 25 -26.66 3.14 48.56
CA LEU A 25 -26.55 1.92 47.75
C LEU A 25 -25.32 2.03 46.87
N LEU A 26 -24.47 1.03 46.94
CA LEU A 26 -23.26 0.82 46.17
C LEU A 26 -23.60 0.91 44.67
N LEU A 27 -23.16 1.98 44.02
CA LEU A 27 -23.25 2.16 42.58
C LEU A 27 -21.93 1.70 41.97
N THR A 28 -21.95 0.60 41.22
CA THR A 28 -21.02 0.35 40.18
C THR A 28 -21.17 1.44 39.13
N PRO A 29 -20.07 2.06 38.62
CA PRO A 29 -20.19 3.06 37.60
C PRO A 29 -20.64 2.42 36.27
N PRO A 30 -21.53 3.09 35.52
CA PRO A 30 -21.84 2.65 34.16
C PRO A 30 -20.56 2.76 33.30
N ILE A 31 -20.31 1.71 32.57
CA ILE A 31 -19.30 1.73 31.47
C ILE A 31 -19.79 2.77 30.48
N ALA A 32 -19.16 3.93 30.48
CA ALA A 32 -19.35 4.91 29.41
C ALA A 32 -18.97 4.22 28.11
N ALA A 33 -19.89 4.23 27.16
CA ALA A 33 -19.55 3.95 25.78
C ALA A 33 -18.42 4.92 25.40
N ALA A 34 -17.26 4.41 25.06
CA ALA A 34 -16.18 5.22 24.56
C ALA A 34 -16.65 5.77 23.21
N GLU A 35 -16.80 7.07 23.13
CA GLU A 35 -16.83 7.77 21.85
C GLU A 35 -15.59 7.35 21.07
N PRO A 36 -15.69 7.10 19.77
CA PRO A 36 -14.51 6.92 18.93
C PRO A 36 -13.78 8.27 18.91
N GLY A 37 -12.75 8.40 19.73
CA GLY A 37 -11.83 9.51 19.66
C GLY A 37 -11.16 9.55 18.28
N PRO A 38 -10.72 10.72 17.80
CA PRO A 38 -10.07 10.87 16.52
C PRO A 38 -8.91 9.88 16.42
N PRO A 39 -8.59 9.37 15.21
CA PRO A 39 -7.52 8.42 15.00
C PRO A 39 -6.18 9.05 15.37
N VAL A 40 -5.80 8.89 16.61
CA VAL A 40 -4.47 9.27 17.08
C VAL A 40 -3.48 8.35 16.39
N HIS A 41 -2.48 8.92 15.73
CA HIS A 41 -1.36 8.26 15.09
C HIS A 41 -0.82 7.07 15.88
N ARG A 42 -1.34 5.86 15.64
CA ARG A 42 -0.94 4.63 16.33
C ARG A 42 0.22 3.90 15.66
N GLU A 43 0.77 4.39 14.55
CA GLU A 43 1.93 3.72 13.93
C GLU A 43 3.20 3.82 14.78
N ALA A 44 3.37 4.87 15.57
CA ALA A 44 4.56 5.03 16.42
C ALA A 44 4.54 4.21 17.72
N ALA A 45 3.39 3.76 18.19
CA ALA A 45 3.24 3.09 19.49
C ALA A 45 3.22 1.55 19.42
N LEU A 46 3.20 0.94 18.23
CA LEU A 46 3.01 -0.52 18.08
C LEU A 46 4.31 -1.32 17.94
N ASP A 47 5.49 -0.70 17.89
CA ASP A 47 6.72 -1.40 17.52
C ASP A 47 7.72 -1.66 18.68
N GLN A 48 7.36 -1.44 19.93
CA GLN A 48 8.31 -1.71 21.03
C GLN A 48 8.62 -3.20 21.26
N HIS A 49 7.97 -4.14 20.56
CA HIS A 49 8.22 -5.58 20.72
C HIS A 49 8.98 -6.25 19.56
N ALA A 50 9.26 -5.56 18.46
CA ALA A 50 9.97 -6.13 17.31
C ALA A 50 11.51 -6.19 17.45
N ALA A 51 12.08 -5.66 18.51
CA ALA A 51 13.54 -5.47 18.66
C ALA A 51 14.34 -6.71 19.10
N ARG A 52 13.80 -7.93 19.03
CA ARG A 52 14.53 -9.15 19.45
C ARG A 52 14.50 -10.28 18.41
N THR A 53 14.87 -10.01 17.18
CA THR A 53 15.21 -11.07 16.22
C THR A 53 16.63 -10.87 15.68
N PRO A 54 17.50 -11.90 15.67
CA PRO A 54 18.89 -11.72 15.27
C PRO A 54 18.99 -11.31 13.80
N ALA A 55 19.77 -10.28 13.53
CA ALA A 55 19.98 -9.64 12.23
C ALA A 55 20.52 -10.57 11.11
N SER A 56 20.78 -11.84 11.35
CA SER A 56 21.46 -12.74 10.41
C SER A 56 20.56 -13.37 9.34
N ALA A 57 19.23 -13.41 9.53
CA ALA A 57 18.30 -13.98 8.55
C ALA A 57 17.76 -12.90 7.58
N ALA A 58 17.56 -11.68 8.08
CA ALA A 58 17.05 -10.56 7.27
C ALA A 58 18.08 -10.01 6.27
N GLN A 59 19.37 -10.09 6.58
CA GLN A 59 20.44 -9.64 5.67
C GLN A 59 20.58 -10.47 4.38
N ARG A 60 20.14 -11.73 4.38
CA ARG A 60 20.19 -12.58 3.16
C ARG A 60 19.00 -12.44 2.23
N ALA A 61 17.93 -11.81 2.67
CA ALA A 61 16.71 -11.66 1.87
C ALA A 61 16.67 -10.38 1.01
N LEU A 62 17.65 -9.50 1.16
CA LEU A 62 17.71 -8.17 0.51
C LEU A 62 18.88 -7.99 -0.45
N GLU A 63 19.42 -9.06 -1.02
CA GLU A 63 20.14 -8.88 -2.28
C GLU A 63 19.13 -8.34 -3.31
N PRO A 64 19.46 -7.31 -4.11
CA PRO A 64 18.63 -6.91 -5.22
C PRO A 64 18.63 -8.05 -6.22
N THR A 65 17.75 -9.00 -6.00
CA THR A 65 17.46 -10.02 -6.97
C THR A 65 16.83 -9.32 -8.15
N GLY A 66 17.65 -9.04 -9.13
CA GLY A 66 17.14 -8.92 -10.48
C GLY A 66 16.10 -10.04 -10.62
N THR A 67 14.84 -9.66 -10.85
CA THR A 67 13.70 -10.51 -11.19
C THR A 67 13.90 -12.00 -10.82
N THR A 68 14.02 -12.31 -9.51
CA THR A 68 13.77 -13.68 -9.09
C THR A 68 12.30 -13.91 -9.30
N ALA A 69 12.00 -14.80 -10.21
CA ALA A 69 10.66 -15.21 -10.58
C ALA A 69 9.84 -15.40 -9.28
N SER A 70 8.98 -14.42 -8.94
CA SER A 70 7.81 -14.70 -8.11
C SER A 70 7.18 -15.90 -8.78
N GLY A 71 6.91 -16.98 -8.03
CA GLY A 71 6.41 -18.21 -8.61
C GLY A 71 5.28 -17.87 -9.56
N ALA A 72 5.46 -18.10 -10.84
CA ALA A 72 4.41 -17.79 -11.81
C ALA A 72 3.21 -18.62 -11.44
N ILE A 73 2.07 -17.97 -11.16
CA ILE A 73 0.80 -18.65 -10.92
C ILE A 73 0.57 -19.60 -12.09
N ALA A 74 0.36 -20.89 -11.78
CA ALA A 74 0.29 -21.91 -12.78
C ALA A 74 -0.83 -21.62 -13.80
N ASP A 75 -0.51 -21.80 -15.07
CA ASP A 75 -1.48 -21.69 -16.15
C ASP A 75 -2.63 -22.68 -15.93
N ASP A 76 -3.85 -22.18 -15.87
CA ASP A 76 -5.06 -22.96 -15.69
C ASP A 76 -5.35 -23.96 -16.84
N SER A 77 -4.64 -23.85 -17.96
CA SER A 77 -4.85 -24.65 -19.17
C SER A 77 -4.64 -26.17 -19.00
N ARG A 78 -3.98 -26.60 -17.90
CA ARG A 78 -3.72 -28.01 -17.62
C ARG A 78 -4.91 -28.80 -17.10
N GLY A 79 -5.98 -28.12 -16.66
CA GLY A 79 -7.14 -28.75 -16.04
C GLY A 79 -7.07 -28.86 -14.53
N TYR A 80 -8.08 -29.48 -13.92
CA TYR A 80 -8.20 -29.70 -12.49
C TYR A 80 -8.68 -31.14 -12.21
N PRO A 81 -8.27 -31.80 -11.12
CA PRO A 81 -7.34 -31.27 -10.12
C PRO A 81 -5.89 -31.22 -10.60
N ARG A 82 -5.13 -30.29 -10.03
CA ARG A 82 -3.68 -30.26 -10.11
C ARG A 82 -3.13 -30.54 -8.73
N ARG A 83 -2.62 -31.72 -8.53
CA ARG A 83 -2.11 -32.14 -7.22
C ARG A 83 -0.62 -31.87 -7.14
N GLN A 84 -0.22 -31.24 -6.06
CA GLN A 84 1.17 -30.97 -5.71
C GLN A 84 1.42 -31.45 -4.28
N VAL A 85 2.40 -32.31 -4.09
CA VAL A 85 2.85 -32.68 -2.74
C VAL A 85 3.66 -31.51 -2.18
N LEU A 86 3.14 -30.92 -1.12
CA LEU A 86 3.80 -29.82 -0.42
C LEU A 86 4.74 -30.41 0.65
N THR A 87 5.98 -29.91 0.67
CA THR A 87 6.92 -30.23 1.75
C THR A 87 6.49 -29.49 3.01
N PRO A 88 6.34 -30.15 4.15
CA PRO A 88 6.06 -29.48 5.41
C PRO A 88 7.16 -28.49 5.78
N ASP A 89 6.79 -27.41 6.42
CA ASP A 89 7.75 -26.50 7.05
C ASP A 89 8.17 -27.08 8.40
N PRO A 90 9.35 -26.73 8.91
CA PRO A 90 9.77 -27.13 10.24
C PRO A 90 8.77 -26.71 11.32
N GLU A 91 8.55 -27.55 12.30
CA GLU A 91 7.70 -27.23 13.43
C GLU A 91 8.24 -26.01 14.18
N ASN A 92 7.35 -25.08 14.49
CA ASN A 92 7.68 -23.87 15.21
C ASN A 92 6.74 -23.72 16.41
N PRO A 93 7.17 -24.08 17.63
CA PRO A 93 6.35 -23.95 18.84
C PRO A 93 6.12 -22.50 19.27
N ALA A 94 6.85 -21.54 18.71
CA ALA A 94 6.67 -20.12 18.98
C ALA A 94 5.58 -19.47 18.09
N ASP A 95 4.99 -20.22 17.16
CA ASP A 95 3.89 -19.72 16.32
C ASP A 95 2.71 -19.29 17.20
N LYS A 96 2.35 -18.02 17.11
CA LYS A 96 1.37 -17.40 18.00
C LYS A 96 -0.05 -17.95 17.82
N SER A 97 -0.38 -18.53 16.69
CA SER A 97 -1.69 -19.16 16.44
C SER A 97 -1.96 -20.38 17.33
N ILE A 98 -0.92 -21.05 17.83
CA ILE A 98 -1.04 -22.24 18.69
C ILE A 98 -1.78 -21.91 20.00
N LYS A 99 -1.49 -20.78 20.62
CA LYS A 99 -2.16 -20.35 21.87
C LYS A 99 -3.67 -20.23 21.68
N LEU A 100 -4.10 -19.81 20.48
CA LEU A 100 -5.50 -19.64 20.10
C LEU A 100 -6.20 -20.96 19.74
N GLY A 101 -5.47 -22.06 19.62
CA GLY A 101 -6.01 -23.35 19.17
C GLY A 101 -6.25 -23.42 17.68
N LEU A 102 -5.61 -22.55 16.90
CA LEU A 102 -5.71 -22.45 15.45
C LEU A 102 -4.58 -23.21 14.76
N THR A 103 -4.72 -23.43 13.45
CA THR A 103 -3.73 -24.14 12.63
C THR A 103 -2.43 -23.35 12.54
N PRO A 104 -1.30 -23.81 13.10
CA PRO A 104 -0.03 -23.12 12.96
C PRO A 104 0.49 -23.22 11.53
N TYR A 105 1.37 -22.28 11.14
CA TYR A 105 1.82 -22.21 9.76
C TYR A 105 2.47 -23.50 9.27
N HIS A 106 3.29 -24.15 10.08
CA HIS A 106 3.95 -25.42 9.71
C HIS A 106 2.96 -26.58 9.46
N ALA A 107 1.74 -26.51 10.03
CA ALA A 107 0.70 -27.53 9.84
C ALA A 107 -0.16 -27.26 8.59
N ILE A 108 -0.04 -26.08 7.94
CA ILE A 108 -0.84 -25.76 6.75
C ILE A 108 -0.51 -26.70 5.59
N ALA A 109 0.77 -26.88 5.24
CA ALA A 109 1.16 -27.75 4.13
C ALA A 109 0.70 -29.21 4.29
N PRO A 110 0.89 -29.88 5.46
CA PRO A 110 0.32 -31.19 5.72
C PRO A 110 -1.20 -31.25 5.56
N LYS A 111 -1.92 -30.24 6.10
CA LYS A 111 -3.38 -30.17 5.99
C LYS A 111 -3.83 -30.00 4.55
N LEU A 112 -3.15 -29.19 3.75
CA LEU A 112 -3.44 -29.02 2.33
C LEU A 112 -3.17 -30.30 1.53
N ASN A 113 -2.13 -31.06 1.87
CA ASN A 113 -1.88 -32.37 1.28
C ASN A 113 -3.03 -33.35 1.59
N ALA A 114 -3.51 -33.35 2.84
CA ALA A 114 -4.66 -34.18 3.24
C ALA A 114 -5.94 -33.76 2.48
N LEU A 115 -6.19 -32.46 2.35
CA LEU A 115 -7.37 -31.95 1.60
C LEU A 115 -7.35 -32.35 0.12
N GLN A 116 -6.18 -32.34 -0.53
CA GLN A 116 -6.02 -32.82 -1.91
C GLN A 116 -6.30 -34.34 -2.03
N ALA A 117 -6.11 -35.11 -0.98
CA ALA A 117 -6.33 -36.55 -0.95
C ALA A 117 -7.83 -36.93 -0.79
N LEU A 118 -8.69 -36.00 -0.35
CA LEU A 118 -10.13 -36.24 -0.12
C LEU A 118 -10.94 -36.48 -1.40
N GLY A 119 -10.39 -36.13 -2.58
CA GLY A 119 -11.12 -36.30 -3.84
C GLY A 119 -10.44 -35.57 -5.01
N ASP A 120 -11.24 -35.17 -5.97
CA ASP A 120 -10.77 -34.59 -7.23
C ASP A 120 -11.13 -33.09 -7.41
N ARG A 121 -11.55 -32.42 -6.34
CA ARG A 121 -12.02 -31.02 -6.39
C ARG A 121 -10.97 -29.99 -5.94
N VAL A 122 -9.96 -30.43 -5.18
CA VAL A 122 -8.96 -29.55 -4.55
C VAL A 122 -7.65 -29.61 -5.28
N SER A 123 -7.11 -28.44 -5.59
CA SER A 123 -5.78 -28.24 -6.16
C SER A 123 -5.04 -27.19 -5.34
N VAL A 124 -3.73 -27.38 -5.17
CA VAL A 124 -2.90 -26.43 -4.43
C VAL A 124 -1.69 -26.03 -5.27
N GLU A 125 -1.33 -24.77 -5.22
CA GLU A 125 -0.10 -24.24 -5.82
C GLU A 125 0.59 -23.27 -4.87
N VAL A 126 1.90 -23.08 -5.03
CA VAL A 126 2.68 -22.07 -4.34
C VAL A 126 2.65 -20.81 -5.20
N ALA A 127 1.92 -19.79 -4.76
CA ALA A 127 1.75 -18.53 -5.48
C ALA A 127 2.95 -17.58 -5.34
N GLY A 128 3.83 -17.83 -4.37
CA GLY A 128 4.99 -16.98 -4.11
C GLY A 128 5.64 -17.31 -2.76
N ARG A 129 6.49 -16.37 -2.34
CA ARG A 129 7.08 -16.38 -1.00
C ARG A 129 6.91 -15.02 -0.34
N SER A 130 6.77 -15.02 0.97
CA SER A 130 6.72 -13.82 1.80
C SER A 130 8.09 -13.14 1.89
N ALA A 131 8.14 -11.95 2.46
CA ALA A 131 9.37 -11.23 2.76
C ALA A 131 10.31 -12.03 3.67
N GLY A 132 9.78 -12.83 4.60
CA GLY A 132 10.54 -13.77 5.43
C GLY A 132 10.87 -15.10 4.76
N GLY A 133 10.46 -15.31 3.50
CA GLY A 133 10.78 -16.49 2.70
C GLY A 133 9.79 -17.65 2.84
N HIS A 134 8.70 -17.50 3.61
CA HIS A 134 7.65 -18.51 3.75
C HIS A 134 6.80 -18.64 2.48
N ARG A 135 6.27 -19.82 2.21
CA ARG A 135 5.46 -20.09 1.01
C ARG A 135 4.05 -19.53 1.13
N LEU A 136 3.55 -18.93 0.06
CA LEU A 136 2.17 -18.47 -0.07
C LEU A 136 1.37 -19.54 -0.81
N TYR A 137 0.33 -20.08 -0.19
CA TYR A 137 -0.47 -21.19 -0.74
C TYR A 137 -1.77 -20.68 -1.33
N LEU A 138 -1.98 -20.95 -2.63
CA LEU A 138 -3.24 -20.72 -3.32
C LEU A 138 -3.94 -22.07 -3.54
N VAL A 139 -5.13 -22.19 -2.98
CA VAL A 139 -5.99 -23.38 -3.16
C VAL A 139 -7.07 -23.08 -4.17
N THR A 140 -7.26 -23.97 -5.14
CA THR A 140 -8.39 -23.91 -6.07
C THR A 140 -9.35 -25.03 -5.77
N VAL A 141 -10.63 -24.71 -5.57
CA VAL A 141 -11.72 -25.68 -5.41
C VAL A 141 -12.71 -25.52 -6.54
N THR A 142 -12.90 -26.57 -7.34
CA THR A 142 -13.82 -26.59 -8.49
C THR A 142 -14.17 -28.04 -8.86
N ALA A 143 -15.24 -28.26 -9.63
CA ALA A 143 -15.49 -29.55 -10.24
C ALA A 143 -14.36 -29.91 -11.23
N PRO A 144 -13.99 -31.18 -11.37
CA PRO A 144 -12.93 -31.63 -12.27
C PRO A 144 -13.06 -31.06 -13.68
N GLU A 145 -11.95 -30.68 -14.25
CA GLU A 145 -11.84 -30.13 -15.60
C GLU A 145 -10.73 -30.83 -16.37
N THR A 146 -11.04 -31.32 -17.56
CA THR A 146 -10.02 -31.75 -18.51
C THR A 146 -9.20 -30.55 -18.99
N ALA A 147 -8.01 -30.78 -19.50
CA ALA A 147 -7.19 -29.71 -20.09
C ALA A 147 -7.92 -28.94 -21.23
N ARG A 148 -8.80 -29.63 -21.98
CA ARG A 148 -9.63 -28.99 -23.00
C ARG A 148 -10.62 -27.99 -22.39
N GLN A 149 -11.33 -28.39 -21.33
CA GLN A 149 -12.28 -27.54 -20.62
C GLN A 149 -11.57 -26.35 -19.98
N ALA A 150 -10.46 -26.58 -19.33
CA ALA A 150 -9.68 -25.51 -18.71
C ALA A 150 -9.16 -24.49 -19.72
N ARG A 151 -8.67 -24.93 -20.88
CA ARG A 151 -8.30 -24.02 -21.98
C ARG A 151 -9.52 -23.24 -22.51
N ALA A 152 -10.70 -23.86 -22.55
CA ALA A 152 -11.92 -23.14 -22.91
C ALA A 152 -12.25 -22.04 -21.88
N GLN A 153 -12.14 -22.31 -20.58
CA GLN A 153 -12.30 -21.31 -19.53
C GLN A 153 -11.30 -20.15 -19.67
N SER A 154 -10.02 -20.44 -19.92
CA SER A 154 -9.01 -19.41 -20.14
C SER A 154 -9.34 -18.52 -21.34
N ARG A 155 -9.73 -19.11 -22.48
CA ARG A 155 -10.14 -18.33 -23.66
C ARG A 155 -11.39 -17.49 -23.39
N MET A 156 -12.36 -18.01 -22.63
CA MET A 156 -13.57 -17.25 -22.27
C MET A 156 -13.21 -16.06 -21.38
N ARG A 157 -12.33 -16.26 -20.40
CA ARG A 157 -11.80 -15.18 -19.56
C ARG A 157 -11.10 -14.10 -20.39
N GLU A 158 -10.20 -14.50 -21.28
CA GLU A 158 -9.53 -13.58 -22.20
C GLU A 158 -10.54 -12.83 -23.09
N LEU A 159 -11.60 -13.48 -23.56
CA LEU A 159 -12.64 -12.85 -24.36
C LEU A 159 -13.45 -11.84 -23.52
N ILE A 160 -13.77 -12.18 -22.26
CA ILE A 160 -14.48 -11.30 -21.33
C ILE A 160 -13.71 -10.00 -21.14
N GLU A 161 -12.41 -10.07 -20.95
CA GLU A 161 -11.57 -8.87 -20.76
C GLU A 161 -11.28 -8.16 -22.09
N ASN A 162 -10.81 -8.91 -23.10
CA ASN A 162 -10.19 -8.32 -24.28
C ASN A 162 -11.17 -8.00 -25.41
N ALA A 163 -12.33 -8.66 -25.41
CA ALA A 163 -13.41 -8.43 -26.38
C ALA A 163 -14.79 -8.51 -25.72
N PRO A 164 -15.05 -7.69 -24.68
CA PRO A 164 -16.25 -7.82 -23.83
C PRO A 164 -17.57 -7.67 -24.63
N ALA A 165 -17.59 -6.88 -25.70
CA ALA A 165 -18.76 -6.76 -26.57
C ALA A 165 -19.11 -8.08 -27.29
N LEU A 166 -18.13 -8.92 -27.61
CA LEU A 166 -18.33 -10.26 -28.13
C LEU A 166 -18.71 -11.24 -27.02
N ALA A 167 -18.04 -11.15 -25.87
CA ALA A 167 -18.33 -11.96 -24.69
C ALA A 167 -19.79 -11.82 -24.24
N ALA A 168 -20.32 -10.59 -24.21
CA ALA A 168 -21.70 -10.29 -23.84
C ALA A 168 -22.73 -11.00 -24.73
N LYS A 169 -22.38 -11.27 -25.99
CA LYS A 169 -23.24 -11.94 -26.97
C LYS A 169 -23.06 -13.46 -27.02
N SER A 170 -22.04 -14.00 -26.35
CA SER A 170 -21.67 -15.41 -26.41
C SER A 170 -22.61 -16.30 -25.57
N PRO A 171 -23.43 -17.20 -26.18
CA PRO A 171 -24.23 -18.17 -25.44
C PRO A 171 -23.34 -19.16 -24.66
N GLU A 172 -22.15 -19.49 -25.19
CA GLU A 172 -21.22 -20.42 -24.57
C GLU A 172 -20.69 -19.83 -23.23
N ILE A 173 -20.27 -18.57 -23.23
CA ILE A 173 -19.82 -17.88 -22.01
C ILE A 173 -20.94 -17.86 -20.96
N LYS A 174 -22.14 -17.45 -21.34
CA LYS A 174 -23.28 -17.40 -20.42
C LYS A 174 -23.63 -18.76 -19.82
N LYS A 175 -23.44 -19.83 -20.58
CA LYS A 175 -23.79 -21.21 -20.17
C LYS A 175 -22.65 -21.89 -19.38
N THR A 176 -21.39 -21.72 -19.81
CA THR A 176 -20.30 -22.62 -19.39
C THR A 176 -19.16 -21.94 -18.66
N TYR A 177 -19.09 -20.60 -18.68
CA TYR A 177 -18.05 -19.89 -17.95
C TYR A 177 -18.25 -20.07 -16.45
N LYS A 178 -17.18 -20.48 -15.76
CA LYS A 178 -17.17 -20.63 -14.32
C LYS A 178 -16.82 -19.30 -13.67
N THR A 179 -17.68 -18.82 -12.79
CA THR A 179 -17.46 -17.57 -12.03
C THR A 179 -16.24 -17.73 -11.11
N PRO A 180 -15.20 -16.92 -11.26
CA PRO A 180 -14.06 -16.93 -10.35
C PRO A 180 -14.40 -16.16 -9.08
N VAL A 181 -14.10 -16.76 -7.92
CA VAL A 181 -14.30 -16.17 -6.59
C VAL A 181 -13.00 -16.25 -5.83
N PHE A 182 -12.59 -15.17 -5.19
CA PHE A 182 -11.33 -15.10 -4.44
C PHE A 182 -11.58 -14.83 -2.96
N PHE A 183 -11.02 -15.67 -2.11
CA PHE A 183 -11.01 -15.50 -0.66
C PHE A 183 -9.56 -15.28 -0.22
N ASN A 184 -9.31 -14.14 0.38
CA ASN A 184 -8.03 -13.78 0.97
C ASN A 184 -8.14 -13.87 2.49
N SER A 185 -7.14 -14.43 3.13
CA SER A 185 -7.13 -14.57 4.58
C SER A 185 -5.81 -14.08 5.14
N ASN A 186 -5.87 -13.42 6.31
CA ASN A 186 -4.73 -13.14 7.13
C ASN A 186 -3.70 -12.21 6.44
N ILE A 187 -4.17 -11.14 5.82
CA ILE A 187 -3.28 -10.10 5.28
C ILE A 187 -2.58 -9.36 6.43
N HIS A 188 -3.30 -9.10 7.53
CA HIS A 188 -2.68 -8.76 8.79
C HIS A 188 -2.38 -10.05 9.55
N GLY A 189 -1.09 -10.25 9.91
CA GLY A 189 -0.66 -11.55 10.41
C GLY A 189 -1.29 -11.94 11.74
N ASN A 190 -1.63 -10.98 12.59
CA ASN A 190 -2.28 -11.20 13.89
C ASN A 190 -3.82 -11.25 13.84
N GLU A 191 -4.40 -11.52 12.67
CA GLU A 191 -5.84 -11.75 12.43
C GLU A 191 -6.02 -13.16 11.86
N TRP A 192 -5.95 -14.17 12.71
CA TRP A 192 -5.63 -15.55 12.32
C TRP A 192 -6.79 -16.38 11.76
N GLU A 193 -8.04 -16.13 12.20
CA GLU A 193 -9.17 -17.06 12.12
C GLU A 193 -9.67 -17.30 10.70
N GLY A 194 -9.50 -16.31 9.79
CA GLY A 194 -9.87 -16.44 8.38
C GLY A 194 -9.22 -17.65 7.70
N THR A 195 -7.98 -17.97 8.07
CA THR A 195 -7.26 -19.16 7.61
C THR A 195 -8.00 -20.45 7.97
N ASP A 196 -8.39 -20.59 9.24
CA ASP A 196 -9.05 -21.80 9.72
C ASP A 196 -10.49 -21.94 9.19
N ALA A 197 -11.22 -20.83 9.06
CA ALA A 197 -12.54 -20.80 8.41
C ALA A 197 -12.44 -21.25 6.95
N SER A 198 -11.44 -20.77 6.22
CA SER A 198 -11.17 -21.17 4.82
C SER A 198 -10.82 -22.66 4.72
N LEU A 199 -9.94 -23.17 5.58
CA LEU A 199 -9.56 -24.61 5.59
C LEU A 199 -10.76 -25.51 5.88
N LYS A 200 -11.63 -25.14 6.86
CA LYS A 200 -12.88 -25.89 7.16
C LYS A 200 -13.83 -25.86 5.97
N LEU A 201 -13.97 -24.72 5.29
CA LEU A 201 -14.85 -24.64 4.12
C LEU A 201 -14.32 -25.49 2.96
N ILE A 202 -13.01 -25.48 2.67
CA ILE A 202 -12.38 -26.29 1.64
C ILE A 202 -12.63 -27.77 1.89
N GLU A 203 -12.47 -28.24 3.15
CA GLU A 203 -12.74 -29.62 3.54
C GLU A 203 -14.19 -30.03 3.28
N ARG A 204 -15.14 -29.17 3.66
CA ARG A 204 -16.57 -29.37 3.36
C ARG A 204 -16.84 -29.48 1.86
N LEU A 205 -16.30 -28.54 1.06
CA LEU A 205 -16.49 -28.50 -0.39
C LEU A 205 -15.83 -29.71 -1.09
N ALA A 206 -14.72 -30.22 -0.55
CA ALA A 206 -14.04 -31.39 -1.06
C ALA A 206 -14.91 -32.65 -0.93
N THR A 207 -15.67 -32.79 0.17
CA THR A 207 -16.36 -34.02 0.56
C THR A 207 -17.88 -33.97 0.32
N ALA A 208 -18.52 -32.79 0.31
CA ALA A 208 -19.97 -32.67 0.19
C ALA A 208 -20.52 -33.23 -1.11
N GLY A 209 -21.49 -34.17 -0.99
CA GLY A 209 -22.14 -34.84 -2.13
C GLY A 209 -23.53 -34.29 -2.49
N ASP A 210 -23.96 -33.19 -1.86
CA ASP A 210 -25.27 -32.58 -2.12
C ASP A 210 -25.34 -31.85 -3.46
N ALA A 211 -26.57 -31.70 -3.98
CA ALA A 211 -26.80 -31.09 -5.30
C ALA A 211 -26.35 -29.64 -5.36
N ARG A 212 -26.47 -28.88 -4.25
CA ARG A 212 -26.11 -27.46 -4.16
C ARG A 212 -24.59 -27.27 -4.31
N THR A 213 -23.79 -28.07 -3.62
CA THR A 213 -22.34 -28.05 -3.73
C THR A 213 -21.88 -28.49 -5.12
N ARG A 214 -22.50 -29.54 -5.69
CA ARG A 214 -22.17 -29.95 -7.07
C ARG A 214 -22.46 -28.86 -8.09
N ASP A 215 -23.63 -28.20 -8.01
CA ASP A 215 -23.99 -27.08 -8.88
C ASP A 215 -23.02 -25.91 -8.75
N LEU A 216 -22.69 -25.49 -7.51
CA LEU A 216 -21.71 -24.44 -7.24
C LEU A 216 -20.36 -24.73 -7.92
N LEU A 217 -19.80 -25.90 -7.69
CA LEU A 217 -18.46 -26.25 -8.22
C LEU A 217 -18.46 -26.52 -9.72
N ALA A 218 -19.59 -26.91 -10.30
CA ALA A 218 -19.74 -27.02 -11.75
C ALA A 218 -19.68 -25.67 -12.45
N HIS A 219 -20.04 -24.58 -11.74
CA HIS A 219 -20.18 -23.24 -12.30
C HIS A 219 -19.25 -22.19 -11.68
N SER A 220 -18.36 -22.59 -10.78
CA SER A 220 -17.44 -21.69 -10.13
C SER A 220 -16.03 -22.27 -10.01
N ARG A 221 -15.04 -21.39 -10.00
CA ARG A 221 -13.68 -21.66 -9.53
C ARG A 221 -13.45 -20.83 -8.28
N LEU A 222 -13.25 -21.50 -7.16
CA LEU A 222 -13.04 -20.87 -5.86
C LEU A 222 -11.56 -20.87 -5.55
N TYR A 223 -10.98 -19.70 -5.36
CA TYR A 223 -9.58 -19.50 -5.06
C TYR A 223 -9.43 -19.03 -3.63
N PHE A 224 -8.59 -19.70 -2.85
CA PHE A 224 -8.31 -19.36 -1.46
C PHE A 224 -6.82 -19.08 -1.29
N ASN A 225 -6.47 -17.84 -0.96
CA ASN A 225 -5.17 -17.50 -0.42
C ASN A 225 -5.20 -17.78 1.08
N ILE A 226 -4.57 -18.87 1.50
CA ILE A 226 -4.76 -19.44 2.85
C ILE A 226 -4.19 -18.55 3.94
N THR A 227 -3.04 -17.94 3.69
CA THR A 227 -2.45 -16.89 4.53
C THR A 227 -1.63 -15.96 3.65
N ALA A 228 -2.04 -14.71 3.59
CA ALA A 228 -1.33 -13.68 2.84
C ALA A 228 -0.06 -13.23 3.57
N ASN A 229 -0.04 -13.32 4.91
CA ASN A 229 1.07 -12.90 5.77
C ASN A 229 1.53 -14.04 6.70
N PRO A 230 2.23 -15.04 6.19
CA PRO A 230 2.73 -16.12 7.04
C PRO A 230 3.75 -15.65 8.08
N ASP A 231 4.53 -14.61 7.77
CA ASP A 231 5.53 -14.05 8.69
C ASP A 231 4.86 -13.44 9.92
N GLY A 232 3.93 -12.53 9.69
CA GLY A 232 3.16 -11.89 10.76
C GLY A 232 2.27 -12.88 11.50
N ARG A 233 1.70 -13.90 10.81
CA ARG A 233 0.94 -14.99 11.44
C ARG A 233 1.76 -15.72 12.50
N ILE A 234 2.98 -16.11 12.15
CA ILE A 234 3.90 -16.80 13.06
C ILE A 234 4.28 -15.88 14.22
N ALA A 235 4.65 -14.65 13.92
CA ALA A 235 5.16 -13.67 14.89
C ALA A 235 4.06 -13.04 15.75
N GLY A 236 2.80 -13.08 15.33
CA GLY A 236 1.68 -12.38 15.98
C GLY A 236 1.70 -10.87 15.72
N THR A 237 2.20 -10.44 14.57
CA THR A 237 2.26 -9.04 14.18
C THR A 237 1.30 -8.72 13.03
N ARG A 238 0.81 -7.49 12.98
CA ARG A 238 0.01 -6.99 11.86
C ARG A 238 0.82 -6.98 10.57
N ALA A 239 2.01 -6.42 10.64
CA ALA A 239 2.94 -6.25 9.53
C ALA A 239 3.60 -7.58 9.09
N ASN A 240 4.15 -7.60 7.88
CA ASN A 240 5.00 -8.69 7.38
C ASN A 240 6.42 -8.63 7.97
N ALA A 241 7.31 -9.53 7.56
CA ALA A 241 8.71 -9.54 8.03
C ALA A 241 9.50 -8.26 7.67
N GLY A 242 9.05 -7.50 6.69
CA GLY A 242 9.59 -6.19 6.31
C GLY A 242 9.06 -5.02 7.15
N GLY A 243 8.12 -5.27 8.06
CA GLY A 243 7.44 -4.22 8.83
C GLY A 243 6.33 -3.50 8.06
N PHE A 244 5.89 -4.00 6.91
CA PHE A 244 4.84 -3.37 6.11
C PHE A 244 3.44 -3.87 6.46
N ASP A 245 2.51 -2.94 6.60
CA ASP A 245 1.09 -3.22 6.46
C ASP A 245 0.80 -3.45 4.97
N MET A 246 0.55 -4.70 4.61
CA MET A 246 0.35 -5.05 3.20
C MET A 246 -0.98 -4.57 2.64
N ASN A 247 -1.97 -4.30 3.51
CA ASN A 247 -3.23 -3.67 3.11
C ASN A 247 -3.08 -2.14 2.92
N ARG A 248 -1.84 -1.66 2.74
CA ARG A 248 -1.45 -0.30 2.37
C ARG A 248 -0.51 -0.25 1.16
N ASP A 249 -0.23 -1.41 0.52
CA ASP A 249 0.85 -1.53 -0.48
C ASP A 249 0.34 -1.80 -1.91
N PHE A 250 -0.97 -1.86 -2.17
CA PHE A 250 -1.47 -2.23 -3.50
C PHE A 250 -1.17 -1.21 -4.61
N VAL A 251 -1.00 0.07 -4.28
CA VAL A 251 -0.61 1.09 -5.27
C VAL A 251 0.82 0.88 -5.75
N THR A 252 1.74 0.64 -4.84
CA THR A 252 3.18 0.46 -5.13
C THR A 252 3.54 -1.00 -5.38
N ALA A 253 2.87 -1.93 -4.70
CA ALA A 253 3.14 -3.36 -4.70
C ALA A 253 4.62 -3.66 -4.44
N SER A 254 5.18 -3.01 -3.43
CA SER A 254 6.58 -3.13 -3.03
C SER A 254 6.87 -4.47 -2.35
N GLN A 255 5.86 -5.06 -1.68
CA GLN A 255 6.00 -6.29 -0.93
C GLN A 255 5.75 -7.54 -1.79
N PRO A 256 6.51 -8.64 -1.60
CA PRO A 256 6.36 -9.84 -2.40
C PRO A 256 4.98 -10.49 -2.26
N GLU A 257 4.37 -10.43 -1.08
CA GLU A 257 3.03 -10.93 -0.81
C GLU A 257 1.97 -10.19 -1.62
N VAL A 258 2.06 -8.87 -1.67
CA VAL A 258 1.14 -8.02 -2.46
C VAL A 258 1.33 -8.27 -3.95
N ARG A 259 2.59 -8.46 -4.40
CA ARG A 259 2.84 -8.87 -5.79
C ARG A 259 2.21 -10.22 -6.13
N ALA A 260 2.23 -11.19 -5.19
CA ALA A 260 1.56 -12.47 -5.38
C ALA A 260 0.04 -12.32 -5.45
N MET A 261 -0.58 -11.53 -4.56
CA MET A 261 -2.02 -11.24 -4.61
C MET A 261 -2.41 -10.52 -5.90
N ARG A 262 -1.64 -9.52 -6.34
CA ARG A 262 -1.83 -8.85 -7.64
C ARG A 262 -1.81 -9.85 -8.79
N GLN A 263 -0.86 -10.80 -8.80
CA GLN A 263 -0.79 -11.84 -9.83
C GLN A 263 -2.02 -12.76 -9.80
N ILE A 264 -2.54 -13.11 -8.60
CA ILE A 264 -3.78 -13.88 -8.48
C ILE A 264 -4.95 -13.09 -9.10
N MET A 265 -5.11 -11.82 -8.73
CA MET A 265 -6.20 -10.99 -9.25
C MET A 265 -6.12 -10.80 -10.76
N THR A 266 -4.94 -10.53 -11.30
CA THR A 266 -4.74 -10.37 -12.76
C THR A 266 -4.94 -11.69 -13.51
N ALA A 267 -4.44 -12.81 -12.98
CA ALA A 267 -4.50 -14.10 -13.65
C ALA A 267 -5.87 -14.78 -13.54
N LYS A 268 -6.57 -14.61 -12.43
CA LYS A 268 -7.84 -15.30 -12.16
C LYS A 268 -9.08 -14.43 -12.41
N GLN A 269 -8.95 -13.09 -12.38
CA GLN A 269 -10.00 -12.10 -12.58
C GLN A 269 -11.27 -12.40 -11.76
N PRO A 270 -11.19 -12.41 -10.42
CA PRO A 270 -12.31 -12.75 -9.58
C PRO A 270 -13.48 -11.78 -9.82
N ALA A 271 -14.68 -12.32 -9.98
CA ALA A 271 -15.91 -11.52 -10.03
C ALA A 271 -16.39 -11.12 -8.64
N VAL A 272 -16.03 -11.94 -7.63
CA VAL A 272 -16.36 -11.71 -6.21
C VAL A 272 -15.14 -11.97 -5.36
N MET A 273 -14.93 -11.14 -4.33
CA MET A 273 -13.81 -11.26 -3.40
C MET A 273 -14.25 -11.01 -1.96
N LEU A 274 -13.68 -11.76 -1.01
CA LEU A 274 -13.67 -11.44 0.41
C LEU A 274 -12.25 -11.36 0.93
N ASP A 275 -11.96 -10.34 1.73
CA ASP A 275 -10.75 -10.18 2.51
C ASP A 275 -11.09 -10.30 4.01
N LEU A 276 -10.55 -11.33 4.67
CA LEU A 276 -10.92 -11.67 6.05
C LEU A 276 -9.95 -11.03 7.03
N HIS A 277 -10.48 -10.15 7.85
CA HIS A 277 -9.80 -9.32 8.85
C HIS A 277 -10.37 -9.52 10.27
N GLY A 278 -9.89 -8.73 11.23
CA GLY A 278 -10.37 -8.55 12.59
C GLY A 278 -9.62 -7.37 13.26
N TYR A 279 -10.11 -6.80 14.31
CA TYR A 279 -11.29 -7.16 15.13
C TYR A 279 -12.02 -5.89 15.56
N VAL A 280 -13.36 -5.89 15.59
CA VAL A 280 -14.15 -4.66 15.79
C VAL A 280 -15.34 -4.83 16.77
N ASN A 281 -15.30 -5.76 17.69
CA ASN A 281 -16.37 -6.12 18.65
C ASN A 281 -17.65 -6.72 18.01
N GLY A 282 -18.23 -6.08 16.98
CA GLY A 282 -19.25 -6.63 16.08
C GLY A 282 -18.62 -7.18 14.81
N THR A 283 -19.43 -7.79 13.94
CA THR A 283 -18.96 -8.16 12.60
C THR A 283 -19.15 -6.97 11.67
N LEU A 284 -18.06 -6.45 11.14
CA LEU A 284 -18.11 -5.42 10.11
C LEU A 284 -18.10 -6.07 8.73
N ILE A 285 -19.09 -5.76 7.91
CA ILE A 285 -19.20 -6.20 6.53
C ILE A 285 -19.12 -4.96 5.67
N GLU A 286 -17.90 -4.62 5.29
CA GLU A 286 -17.64 -3.41 4.56
C GLU A 286 -17.77 -3.69 3.05
N PRO A 287 -18.86 -3.26 2.40
CA PRO A 287 -18.84 -3.08 0.97
C PRO A 287 -18.06 -1.81 0.70
N THR A 288 -18.54 -0.69 0.60
CA THR A 288 -17.87 0.58 0.44
C THR A 288 -18.59 1.63 1.26
N THR A 289 -17.86 2.49 1.94
CA THR A 289 -18.39 3.64 2.66
C THR A 289 -18.17 4.92 1.87
N PRO A 290 -19.06 5.92 1.97
CA PRO A 290 -18.79 7.24 1.43
C PRO A 290 -17.62 7.92 2.16
N PRO A 291 -16.80 8.69 1.44
CA PRO A 291 -16.74 8.79 -0.01
C PRO A 291 -16.00 7.58 -0.60
N HIS A 292 -16.54 7.01 -1.66
CA HIS A 292 -15.87 5.93 -2.38
C HIS A 292 -14.76 6.46 -3.29
N GLY A 293 -13.79 5.58 -3.61
CA GLY A 293 -12.73 5.88 -4.56
C GLY A 293 -13.28 6.15 -5.96
N GLU A 294 -12.62 7.07 -6.66
CA GLU A 294 -12.90 7.34 -8.07
C GLU A 294 -12.40 6.23 -8.97
N ASN A 295 -12.72 6.32 -10.25
CA ASN A 295 -12.12 5.53 -11.32
C ASN A 295 -12.68 4.14 -11.53
N TYR A 296 -13.49 3.55 -10.67
CA TYR A 296 -14.14 2.26 -10.95
C TYR A 296 -15.64 2.41 -11.17
N GLU A 297 -16.27 1.36 -11.72
CA GLU A 297 -17.68 1.38 -12.11
C GLU A 297 -18.55 1.12 -10.87
N TYR A 298 -18.71 2.15 -10.06
CA TYR A 298 -19.29 2.07 -8.72
C TYR A 298 -20.76 1.61 -8.72
N ASP A 299 -21.54 1.99 -9.73
CA ASP A 299 -22.92 1.52 -9.91
C ASP A 299 -23.01 0.00 -10.06
N LEU A 300 -22.04 -0.64 -10.72
CA LEU A 300 -21.98 -2.08 -10.86
C LEU A 300 -21.43 -2.76 -9.60
N PHE A 301 -20.53 -2.09 -8.90
CA PHE A 301 -19.91 -2.59 -7.69
C PHE A 301 -20.89 -2.53 -6.51
N LEU A 302 -21.43 -1.37 -6.18
CA LEU A 302 -22.24 -1.13 -4.98
C LEU A 302 -23.48 -2.01 -4.89
N LYS A 303 -24.24 -2.16 -5.99
CA LYS A 303 -25.44 -3.02 -6.00
C LYS A 303 -25.16 -4.48 -5.65
N ASN A 304 -23.99 -4.98 -6.03
CA ASN A 304 -23.60 -6.36 -5.78
C ASN A 304 -22.98 -6.54 -4.40
N THR A 305 -22.14 -5.59 -3.96
CA THR A 305 -21.56 -5.62 -2.61
C THR A 305 -22.63 -5.51 -1.56
N TYR A 306 -23.56 -4.56 -1.68
CA TYR A 306 -24.64 -4.41 -0.71
C TYR A 306 -25.54 -5.65 -0.65
N ALA A 307 -25.90 -6.22 -1.81
CA ALA A 307 -26.71 -7.44 -1.84
C ALA A 307 -26.01 -8.66 -1.22
N ASN A 308 -24.69 -8.77 -1.36
CA ASN A 308 -23.91 -9.81 -0.70
C ASN A 308 -23.79 -9.55 0.81
N ALA A 309 -23.58 -8.30 1.21
CA ALA A 309 -23.51 -7.89 2.62
C ALA A 309 -24.77 -8.26 3.41
N LEU A 310 -25.96 -8.01 2.85
CA LEU A 310 -27.24 -8.41 3.47
C LEU A 310 -27.34 -9.93 3.63
N GLY A 311 -26.82 -10.70 2.68
CA GLY A 311 -26.78 -12.16 2.80
C GLY A 311 -25.83 -12.65 3.89
N MET A 312 -24.69 -11.99 4.04
CA MET A 312 -23.71 -12.28 5.08
C MET A 312 -24.26 -11.89 6.47
N GLU A 313 -24.85 -10.72 6.61
CA GLU A 313 -25.52 -10.27 7.83
C GLU A 313 -26.56 -11.30 8.30
N ALA A 314 -27.44 -11.73 7.42
CA ALA A 314 -28.45 -12.72 7.73
C ALA A 314 -27.84 -14.06 8.19
N ALA A 315 -26.73 -14.48 7.56
CA ALA A 315 -26.04 -15.72 7.91
C ALA A 315 -25.31 -15.62 9.26
N VAL A 316 -24.69 -14.49 9.58
CA VAL A 316 -24.02 -14.24 10.86
C VAL A 316 -25.06 -14.17 12.00
N ASN A 317 -26.14 -13.41 11.80
CA ASN A 317 -27.24 -13.32 12.75
C ASN A 317 -27.89 -14.70 13.03
N GLY A 318 -27.95 -15.56 11.99
CA GLY A 318 -28.43 -16.93 12.10
C GLY A 318 -27.59 -17.86 12.98
N LEU A 319 -26.37 -17.47 13.37
CA LEU A 319 -25.55 -18.20 14.35
C LEU A 319 -26.03 -18.01 15.78
N GLY A 320 -26.75 -16.93 16.07
CA GLY A 320 -27.38 -16.66 17.36
C GLY A 320 -26.43 -16.20 18.47
N TYR A 321 -25.25 -15.68 18.10
CA TYR A 321 -24.36 -15.00 19.05
C TYR A 321 -24.95 -13.63 19.43
N THR A 322 -24.78 -13.24 20.70
CA THR A 322 -25.36 -12.01 21.24
C THR A 322 -24.41 -11.28 22.19
N PRO A 323 -24.56 -9.94 22.36
CA PRO A 323 -23.72 -9.17 23.28
C PRO A 323 -23.74 -9.70 24.70
N GLY A 324 -24.93 -9.95 25.26
CA GLY A 324 -25.10 -10.34 26.66
C GLY A 324 -24.60 -11.74 26.99
N LYS A 325 -24.62 -12.68 26.03
CA LYS A 325 -24.18 -14.07 26.21
C LYS A 325 -22.76 -14.32 25.77
N ASP A 326 -22.42 -13.79 24.61
CA ASP A 326 -21.20 -14.16 23.88
C ASP A 326 -20.20 -13.01 23.79
N GLY A 327 -20.63 -11.77 24.03
CA GLY A 327 -19.82 -10.57 23.84
C GLY A 327 -19.65 -10.17 22.37
N VAL A 328 -20.60 -10.56 21.51
CA VAL A 328 -20.62 -10.25 20.08
C VAL A 328 -21.67 -9.19 19.81
N GLU A 329 -21.22 -8.01 19.44
CA GLU A 329 -22.11 -6.90 19.07
C GLU A 329 -22.81 -7.18 17.72
N PRO A 330 -23.89 -6.48 17.40
CA PRO A 330 -24.61 -6.63 16.14
C PRO A 330 -23.73 -6.45 14.92
N VAL A 331 -24.10 -7.12 13.83
CA VAL A 331 -23.44 -6.93 12.53
C VAL A 331 -23.65 -5.49 12.05
N GLN A 332 -22.61 -4.91 11.50
CA GLN A 332 -22.61 -3.57 10.89
C GLN A 332 -22.27 -3.66 9.40
N ILE A 333 -23.05 -2.94 8.60
CA ILE A 333 -22.72 -2.63 7.21
C ILE A 333 -22.50 -1.12 7.18
N PRO A 334 -21.26 -0.62 7.14
CA PRO A 334 -20.95 0.80 7.37
C PRO A 334 -21.76 1.74 6.48
N PHE A 335 -21.90 1.42 5.23
CA PHE A 335 -22.68 2.20 4.27
C PHE A 335 -24.13 2.49 4.72
N ARG A 336 -24.71 1.60 5.53
CA ARG A 336 -26.06 1.73 6.08
C ARG A 336 -26.07 2.23 7.52
N ASP A 337 -25.11 1.79 8.33
CA ASP A 337 -25.20 1.82 9.78
C ASP A 337 -24.29 2.87 10.42
N GLN A 338 -23.39 3.48 9.65
CA GLN A 338 -22.47 4.51 10.12
C GLN A 338 -22.68 5.80 9.33
N GLU A 339 -22.82 6.92 10.03
CA GLU A 339 -23.01 8.23 9.42
C GLU A 339 -21.69 8.86 8.95
N GLU A 340 -20.56 8.46 9.54
CA GLU A 340 -19.23 8.99 9.26
C GLU A 340 -18.15 7.91 9.41
N GLY A 341 -17.02 8.10 8.75
CA GLY A 341 -15.78 7.66 9.30
C GLY A 341 -15.06 6.48 8.67
N TRP A 342 -15.57 5.84 7.63
CA TRP A 342 -14.79 4.87 6.87
C TRP A 342 -14.64 5.35 5.44
N ASP A 343 -13.42 5.49 4.98
CA ASP A 343 -13.19 5.88 3.60
C ASP A 343 -12.70 4.68 2.77
N ASP A 344 -13.39 4.44 1.69
CA ASP A 344 -12.97 3.51 0.64
C ASP A 344 -12.20 4.24 -0.47
N TRP A 345 -11.72 5.45 -0.19
CA TRP A 345 -11.08 6.30 -1.18
C TRP A 345 -9.82 5.70 -1.77
N PRO A 346 -8.84 5.24 -0.98
CA PRO A 346 -7.56 4.85 -1.53
C PRO A 346 -7.59 3.44 -2.15
N PRO A 347 -7.00 3.28 -3.35
CA PRO A 347 -6.83 1.96 -3.97
C PRO A 347 -5.73 1.11 -3.31
N VAL A 348 -5.28 1.50 -2.12
CA VAL A 348 -4.27 0.77 -1.35
C VAL A 348 -4.85 -0.48 -0.67
N PHE A 349 -6.17 -0.49 -0.46
CA PHE A 349 -6.88 -1.60 0.17
C PHE A 349 -7.20 -2.72 -0.82
N THR A 350 -7.20 -3.95 -0.33
CA THR A 350 -7.39 -5.15 -1.13
C THR A 350 -8.69 -5.17 -1.93
N PRO A 351 -9.89 -4.89 -1.35
CA PRO A 351 -11.15 -4.92 -2.08
C PRO A 351 -11.25 -3.84 -3.16
N GLN A 352 -10.81 -2.61 -2.86
CA GLN A 352 -10.84 -1.49 -3.78
C GLN A 352 -9.88 -1.72 -4.96
N TYR A 353 -8.71 -2.31 -4.68
CA TYR A 353 -7.80 -2.71 -5.73
C TYR A 353 -8.39 -3.82 -6.63
N ALA A 354 -9.09 -4.81 -6.05
CA ALA A 354 -9.74 -5.88 -6.80
C ALA A 354 -10.81 -5.35 -7.76
N ALA A 355 -11.55 -4.30 -7.39
CA ALA A 355 -12.56 -3.67 -8.22
C ALA A 355 -11.99 -3.18 -9.57
N PHE A 356 -10.73 -2.70 -9.59
CA PHE A 356 -10.04 -2.30 -10.82
C PHE A 356 -9.68 -3.47 -11.75
N HIS A 357 -9.73 -4.70 -11.26
CA HIS A 357 -9.47 -5.92 -12.03
C HIS A 357 -10.76 -6.62 -12.50
N GLY A 358 -11.90 -5.95 -12.39
CA GLY A 358 -13.19 -6.46 -12.86
C GLY A 358 -13.99 -7.20 -11.78
N THR A 359 -13.59 -7.10 -10.52
CA THR A 359 -14.40 -7.59 -9.40
C THR A 359 -15.60 -6.67 -9.21
N VAL A 360 -16.79 -7.25 -9.13
CA VAL A 360 -18.07 -6.52 -9.03
C VAL A 360 -18.75 -6.66 -7.67
N ALA A 361 -18.15 -7.43 -6.77
CA ALA A 361 -18.48 -7.48 -5.35
C ALA A 361 -17.22 -7.82 -4.56
N ALA A 362 -16.77 -6.92 -3.72
CA ALA A 362 -15.61 -7.16 -2.86
C ALA A 362 -15.86 -6.59 -1.46
N HIS A 363 -15.35 -7.26 -0.43
CA HIS A 363 -15.59 -6.90 0.95
C HIS A 363 -14.33 -7.05 1.80
N THR A 364 -14.16 -6.15 2.73
CA THR A 364 -13.44 -6.38 3.98
C THR A 364 -14.43 -6.93 5.00
N ILE A 365 -14.11 -8.05 5.61
CA ILE A 365 -14.88 -8.68 6.68
C ILE A 365 -14.05 -8.61 7.95
N GLU A 366 -14.49 -7.82 8.93
CA GLU A 366 -13.83 -7.79 10.22
C GLU A 366 -14.64 -8.60 11.24
N ILE A 367 -14.00 -9.61 11.80
CA ILE A 367 -14.60 -10.50 12.80
C ILE A 367 -14.58 -9.87 14.20
N PRO A 368 -15.50 -10.29 15.13
CA PRO A 368 -15.79 -9.47 16.30
C PRO A 368 -14.80 -9.59 17.46
N MET A 369 -14.35 -10.80 17.78
CA MET A 369 -13.76 -11.09 19.09
C MET A 369 -12.25 -10.88 19.08
N GLN A 370 -11.80 -9.78 19.64
CA GLN A 370 -10.36 -9.46 19.71
C GLN A 370 -9.57 -10.53 20.49
N VAL A 371 -8.51 -11.05 19.85
CA VAL A 371 -7.60 -12.06 20.39
C VAL A 371 -6.12 -11.67 20.21
N ASN A 372 -5.85 -10.48 19.68
CA ASN A 372 -4.50 -9.93 19.49
C ASN A 372 -4.19 -8.81 20.50
N ASN A 373 -3.05 -8.19 20.40
CA ASN A 373 -2.58 -7.10 21.27
C ASN A 373 -2.65 -7.49 22.76
N THR A 374 -3.11 -6.59 23.63
CA THR A 374 -3.23 -6.83 25.07
C THR A 374 -4.13 -8.02 25.41
N ALA A 375 -5.17 -8.29 24.62
CA ALA A 375 -6.03 -9.46 24.83
C ALA A 375 -5.25 -10.77 24.73
N TYR A 376 -4.34 -10.88 23.76
CA TYR A 376 -3.49 -12.04 23.59
C TYR A 376 -2.64 -12.34 24.84
N ASP A 377 -2.10 -11.29 25.46
CA ASP A 377 -1.18 -11.42 26.57
C ASP A 377 -1.89 -11.60 27.93
N THR A 378 -3.06 -10.98 28.10
CA THR A 378 -3.74 -10.87 29.40
C THR A 378 -4.88 -11.86 29.61
N LEU A 379 -5.57 -12.31 28.53
CA LEU A 379 -6.72 -13.21 28.70
C LEU A 379 -6.29 -14.66 28.94
N PRO A 380 -7.08 -15.43 29.71
CA PRO A 380 -6.89 -16.87 29.84
C PRO A 380 -6.97 -17.58 28.49
N VAL A 381 -6.15 -18.63 28.30
CA VAL A 381 -6.11 -19.40 27.05
C VAL A 381 -7.47 -19.98 26.67
N THR A 382 -8.27 -20.36 27.65
CA THR A 382 -9.64 -20.86 27.44
C THR A 382 -10.55 -19.81 26.82
N GLU A 383 -10.43 -18.56 27.27
CA GLU A 383 -11.21 -17.43 26.71
C GLU A 383 -10.71 -17.05 25.31
N LEU A 384 -9.42 -17.00 25.09
CA LEU A 384 -8.85 -16.77 23.77
C LEU A 384 -9.35 -17.81 22.76
N ARG A 385 -9.34 -19.10 23.11
CA ARG A 385 -9.83 -20.17 22.25
C ARG A 385 -11.34 -20.10 22.03
N ARG A 386 -12.11 -19.69 23.03
CA ARG A 386 -13.55 -19.44 22.87
C ARG A 386 -13.80 -18.33 21.86
N ARG A 387 -13.09 -17.21 21.99
CA ARG A 387 -13.17 -16.08 21.04
C ARG A 387 -12.80 -16.49 19.64
N SER A 388 -11.65 -17.16 19.46
CA SER A 388 -11.22 -17.64 18.15
C SER A 388 -12.22 -18.64 17.53
N ALA A 389 -12.86 -19.49 18.33
CA ALA A 389 -13.89 -20.40 17.82
C ALA A 389 -15.11 -19.64 17.27
N ILE A 390 -15.59 -18.61 17.98
CA ILE A 390 -16.67 -17.72 17.53
C ILE A 390 -16.27 -17.01 16.22
N ASN A 391 -15.07 -16.45 16.19
CA ASN A 391 -14.54 -15.78 15.00
C ASN A 391 -14.48 -16.71 13.77
N VAL A 392 -14.00 -17.94 13.95
CA VAL A 392 -13.97 -18.95 12.87
C VAL A 392 -15.37 -19.29 12.38
N ASP A 393 -16.36 -19.39 13.26
CA ASP A 393 -17.75 -19.68 12.89
C ASP A 393 -18.37 -18.52 12.10
N ILE A 394 -18.15 -17.28 12.54
CA ILE A 394 -18.62 -16.05 11.88
C ILE A 394 -17.95 -15.90 10.52
N ALA A 395 -16.62 -15.95 10.42
CA ALA A 395 -15.92 -15.94 9.14
C ALA A 395 -16.43 -17.06 8.21
N GLY A 396 -16.65 -18.27 8.75
CA GLY A 396 -17.23 -19.37 7.99
C GLY A 396 -18.66 -19.10 7.51
N ALA A 397 -19.46 -18.34 8.25
CA ALA A 397 -20.81 -17.94 7.84
C ALA A 397 -20.77 -16.95 6.67
N THR A 398 -19.89 -15.94 6.72
CA THR A 398 -19.72 -14.96 5.62
C THR A 398 -19.23 -15.63 4.35
N LEU A 399 -18.26 -16.56 4.44
CA LEU A 399 -17.79 -17.35 3.31
C LEU A 399 -18.94 -18.15 2.65
N ARG A 400 -19.74 -18.85 3.45
CA ARG A 400 -20.88 -19.65 2.93
C ARG A 400 -21.96 -18.78 2.31
N ALA A 401 -22.31 -17.66 2.94
CA ALA A 401 -23.29 -16.71 2.42
C ALA A 401 -22.85 -16.16 1.05
N THR A 402 -21.57 -15.80 0.91
CA THR A 402 -20.99 -15.36 -0.37
C THR A 402 -21.09 -16.44 -1.44
N LEU A 403 -20.85 -17.72 -1.11
CA LEU A 403 -21.03 -18.81 -2.09
C LEU A 403 -22.49 -18.96 -2.54
N ASP A 404 -23.45 -18.71 -1.65
CA ASP A 404 -24.87 -18.70 -1.98
C ASP A 404 -25.26 -17.52 -2.85
N PHE A 405 -24.72 -16.35 -2.56
CA PHE A 405 -24.84 -15.16 -3.38
C PHE A 405 -24.30 -15.42 -4.80
N VAL A 406 -23.09 -15.95 -4.93
CA VAL A 406 -22.49 -16.30 -6.23
C VAL A 406 -23.36 -17.29 -6.99
N ARG A 407 -23.81 -18.36 -6.36
CA ARG A 407 -24.64 -19.37 -6.97
C ARG A 407 -25.96 -18.81 -7.50
N SER A 408 -26.64 -17.98 -6.69
CA SER A 408 -27.95 -17.41 -7.02
C SER A 408 -27.88 -16.28 -8.05
N ARG A 409 -26.76 -15.55 -8.11
CA ARG A 409 -26.60 -14.36 -8.97
C ARG A 409 -25.55 -14.51 -10.09
N ARG A 410 -25.14 -15.75 -10.40
CA ARG A 410 -24.08 -16.03 -11.38
C ARG A 410 -24.24 -15.24 -12.70
N ALA A 411 -25.45 -15.24 -13.27
CA ALA A 411 -25.71 -14.60 -14.56
C ALA A 411 -25.55 -13.08 -14.50
N SER A 412 -26.02 -12.42 -13.43
CA SER A 412 -25.87 -10.98 -13.26
C SER A 412 -24.43 -10.59 -12.94
N LEU A 413 -23.73 -11.34 -12.07
CA LEU A 413 -22.33 -11.10 -11.77
C LEU A 413 -21.43 -11.17 -13.02
N LEU A 414 -21.66 -12.18 -13.86
CA LEU A 414 -20.95 -12.30 -15.14
C LEU A 414 -21.28 -11.14 -16.09
N ALA A 415 -22.56 -10.74 -16.18
CA ALA A 415 -22.96 -9.62 -17.01
C ALA A 415 -22.34 -8.31 -16.54
N ASP A 416 -22.31 -8.06 -15.24
CA ASP A 416 -21.72 -6.87 -14.65
C ASP A 416 -20.19 -6.85 -14.83
N GLN A 417 -19.50 -7.97 -14.65
CA GLN A 417 -18.06 -8.08 -14.91
C GLN A 417 -17.73 -7.78 -16.38
N ILE A 418 -18.49 -8.33 -17.31
CA ILE A 418 -18.35 -8.03 -18.75
C ILE A 418 -18.61 -6.54 -19.01
N GLU A 419 -19.59 -5.95 -18.34
CA GLU A 419 -19.93 -4.53 -18.52
C GLU A 419 -18.82 -3.60 -18.02
N VAL A 420 -18.16 -3.89 -16.88
CA VAL A 420 -16.97 -3.15 -16.41
C VAL A 420 -15.94 -3.07 -17.53
N PHE A 421 -15.53 -4.21 -18.08
CA PHE A 421 -14.53 -4.24 -19.16
C PHE A 421 -15.04 -3.61 -20.46
N ARG A 422 -16.34 -3.76 -20.77
CA ARG A 422 -16.95 -3.15 -21.95
C ARG A 422 -16.94 -1.63 -21.90
N ARG A 423 -17.30 -1.04 -20.78
CA ARG A 423 -17.22 0.41 -20.57
C ARG A 423 -15.79 0.91 -20.71
N GLY A 424 -14.82 0.23 -20.07
CA GLY A 424 -13.42 0.55 -20.21
C GLY A 424 -12.93 0.49 -21.65
N ALA A 425 -13.14 -0.62 -22.34
CA ALA A 425 -12.69 -0.83 -23.71
C ALA A 425 -13.36 0.11 -24.73
N ALA A 426 -14.61 0.49 -24.48
CA ALA A 426 -15.35 1.42 -25.33
C ALA A 426 -15.04 2.90 -25.03
N GLY A 427 -14.37 3.22 -23.92
CA GLY A 427 -14.20 4.60 -23.46
C GLY A 427 -15.54 5.25 -23.09
N ALA A 428 -16.51 4.44 -22.63
CA ALA A 428 -17.84 4.94 -22.26
C ALA A 428 -17.77 5.79 -20.99
N ALA A 429 -18.67 6.77 -20.84
CA ALA A 429 -18.81 7.50 -19.59
C ALA A 429 -19.17 6.55 -18.44
N GLN A 430 -18.75 6.87 -17.23
CA GLN A 430 -19.23 6.20 -16.03
C GLN A 430 -20.72 6.50 -15.80
N VAL A 431 -21.40 5.58 -15.14
CA VAL A 431 -22.80 5.78 -14.74
C VAL A 431 -22.80 6.21 -13.27
N PRO A 432 -23.30 7.40 -12.94
CA PRO A 432 -23.37 7.84 -11.56
C PRO A 432 -24.35 6.96 -10.77
N VAL A 433 -24.04 6.73 -9.49
CA VAL A 433 -24.94 6.03 -8.59
C VAL A 433 -26.15 6.89 -8.28
N SER A 434 -27.28 6.22 -8.13
CA SER A 434 -28.56 6.80 -7.75
C SER A 434 -29.50 5.68 -7.31
N SER A 435 -30.60 6.00 -6.67
CA SER A 435 -31.63 5.02 -6.33
C SER A 435 -32.20 4.26 -7.55
N ALA A 436 -32.07 4.84 -8.75
CA ALA A 436 -32.48 4.18 -9.99
C ALA A 436 -31.43 3.18 -10.51
N THR A 437 -30.13 3.50 -10.34
CA THR A 437 -29.02 2.64 -10.83
C THR A 437 -28.65 1.55 -9.82
N VAL A 438 -28.85 1.78 -8.54
CA VAL A 438 -28.59 0.84 -7.44
C VAL A 438 -29.81 0.75 -6.52
N PRO A 439 -30.91 0.17 -6.99
CA PRO A 439 -32.17 0.14 -6.22
C PRO A 439 -32.02 -0.67 -4.94
N GLY A 440 -32.59 -0.12 -3.85
CA GLY A 440 -32.57 -0.77 -2.53
C GLY A 440 -31.31 -0.57 -1.71
N VAL A 441 -30.33 0.18 -2.22
CA VAL A 441 -29.17 0.62 -1.45
C VAL A 441 -29.54 1.90 -0.74
N PRO A 442 -29.48 1.96 0.61
CA PRO A 442 -29.76 3.16 1.39
C PRO A 442 -28.58 4.13 1.40
N GLY A 443 -28.76 5.34 1.92
CA GLY A 443 -27.68 6.23 2.27
C GLY A 443 -26.91 6.86 1.12
N ILE A 444 -27.38 6.75 -0.14
CA ILE A 444 -26.68 7.37 -1.25
C ILE A 444 -26.82 8.89 -1.17
N GLY A 445 -25.71 9.56 -0.88
CA GLY A 445 -25.59 11.02 -0.79
C GLY A 445 -24.87 11.65 -1.99
N PRO A 446 -24.74 12.97 -1.99
CA PRO A 446 -23.96 13.70 -3.00
C PRO A 446 -22.48 13.28 -3.05
N GLU A 447 -21.93 12.84 -1.93
CA GLU A 447 -20.58 12.33 -1.74
C GLU A 447 -20.30 11.05 -2.53
N ASP A 448 -21.32 10.28 -2.85
CA ASP A 448 -21.21 9.04 -3.63
C ASP A 448 -21.32 9.22 -5.14
N VAL A 449 -21.76 10.40 -5.57
CA VAL A 449 -22.03 10.65 -6.99
C VAL A 449 -20.77 11.13 -7.68
N TYR A 450 -19.77 10.23 -7.77
CA TYR A 450 -18.55 10.49 -8.53
C TYR A 450 -18.64 9.95 -9.94
N THR A 451 -18.17 10.75 -10.89
CA THR A 451 -17.89 10.31 -12.25
C THR A 451 -16.54 10.87 -12.68
N THR A 452 -15.67 10.01 -13.17
CA THR A 452 -14.37 10.41 -13.68
C THR A 452 -14.45 10.69 -15.17
N ALA A 453 -14.02 11.89 -15.58
CA ALA A 453 -13.78 12.21 -16.98
C ALA A 453 -12.39 11.68 -17.37
N PHE A 454 -12.33 10.49 -17.94
CA PHE A 454 -11.06 9.91 -18.38
C PHE A 454 -10.48 10.67 -19.58
N PRO A 455 -9.16 10.98 -19.57
CA PRO A 455 -8.50 11.50 -20.77
C PRO A 455 -8.50 10.43 -21.87
N ARG A 456 -8.31 10.84 -23.13
CA ARG A 456 -8.26 9.87 -24.24
C ARG A 456 -7.06 8.96 -24.16
N ALA A 457 -5.90 9.51 -23.78
CA ALA A 457 -4.70 8.74 -23.52
C ALA A 457 -3.73 9.50 -22.61
N TYR A 458 -2.78 8.77 -22.03
CA TYR A 458 -1.59 9.33 -21.39
C TYR A 458 -0.36 9.07 -22.26
N VAL A 459 0.62 9.98 -22.21
CA VAL A 459 1.94 9.78 -22.77
C VAL A 459 3.00 9.89 -21.66
N ILE A 460 3.94 8.96 -21.68
CA ILE A 460 5.10 8.93 -20.80
C ILE A 460 6.33 9.04 -21.73
N PRO A 461 6.97 10.23 -21.82
CA PRO A 461 8.21 10.37 -22.57
C PRO A 461 9.27 9.37 -22.09
N ALA A 462 9.98 8.73 -23.01
CA ALA A 462 11.03 7.77 -22.64
C ALA A 462 12.28 8.51 -22.14
N ALA A 463 12.22 8.96 -20.89
CA ALA A 463 13.27 9.73 -20.25
C ALA A 463 13.66 9.11 -18.90
N GLY A 464 14.79 8.38 -18.87
CA GLY A 464 15.39 7.89 -17.62
C GLY A 464 14.69 6.69 -16.98
N THR A 465 15.19 6.34 -15.82
CA THR A 465 14.81 5.16 -15.04
C THR A 465 13.38 5.26 -14.48
N ALA A 466 12.97 6.46 -14.04
CA ALA A 466 11.62 6.69 -13.51
C ALA A 466 10.52 6.34 -14.54
N ALA A 467 10.69 6.75 -15.79
CA ALA A 467 9.73 6.43 -16.86
C ALA A 467 9.68 4.91 -17.15
N ALA A 468 10.82 4.23 -17.14
CA ALA A 468 10.89 2.78 -17.33
C ALA A 468 10.22 2.05 -16.18
N ARG A 469 10.52 2.43 -14.94
CA ARG A 469 9.89 1.91 -13.71
C ARG A 469 8.37 2.05 -13.75
N LEU A 470 7.88 3.23 -14.09
CA LEU A 470 6.44 3.47 -14.18
C LEU A 470 5.77 2.59 -15.24
N VAL A 471 6.38 2.45 -16.41
CA VAL A 471 5.86 1.59 -17.49
C VAL A 471 5.82 0.13 -17.08
N ASP A 472 6.89 -0.39 -16.46
CA ASP A 472 6.92 -1.78 -15.97
C ASP A 472 5.90 -2.02 -14.86
N HIS A 473 5.68 -1.03 -13.99
CA HIS A 473 4.64 -1.10 -12.97
C HIS A 473 3.22 -1.14 -13.58
N LEU A 474 2.94 -0.31 -14.60
CA LEU A 474 1.67 -0.36 -15.33
C LEU A 474 1.44 -1.73 -15.97
N LEU A 475 2.46 -2.27 -16.64
CA LEU A 475 2.40 -3.60 -17.26
C LEU A 475 2.19 -4.72 -16.23
N ALA A 476 2.83 -4.62 -15.06
CA ALA A 476 2.65 -5.56 -13.96
C ALA A 476 1.24 -5.52 -13.35
N ASN A 477 0.52 -4.41 -13.53
CA ASN A 477 -0.89 -4.23 -13.18
C ASN A 477 -1.83 -4.60 -14.35
N ASP A 478 -1.29 -5.23 -15.42
CA ASP A 478 -2.01 -5.64 -16.61
C ASP A 478 -2.68 -4.45 -17.36
N ILE A 479 -2.09 -3.26 -17.23
CA ILE A 479 -2.46 -2.08 -18.00
C ILE A 479 -1.73 -2.14 -19.34
N ARG A 480 -2.46 -1.94 -20.43
CA ARG A 480 -1.88 -1.98 -21.79
C ARG A 480 -1.12 -0.71 -22.07
N VAL A 481 0.15 -0.89 -22.40
CA VAL A 481 1.06 0.18 -22.80
C VAL A 481 1.57 -0.08 -24.20
N THR A 482 1.67 0.97 -24.98
CA THR A 482 2.26 0.96 -26.32
C THR A 482 3.46 1.89 -26.39
N ARG A 483 4.36 1.66 -27.35
CA ARG A 483 5.57 2.47 -27.56
C ARG A 483 5.62 3.02 -28.97
N ALA A 484 5.96 4.29 -29.11
CA ALA A 484 6.10 4.96 -30.39
C ALA A 484 7.33 4.46 -31.17
N ALA A 485 7.11 3.87 -32.34
CA ALA A 485 8.16 3.42 -33.23
C ALA A 485 8.87 4.60 -33.94
N HIS A 486 8.18 5.73 -34.06
CA HIS A 486 8.68 6.98 -34.66
C HIS A 486 8.24 8.15 -33.78
N ALA A 487 8.93 9.30 -33.93
CA ALA A 487 8.47 10.54 -33.31
C ALA A 487 7.08 10.91 -33.87
N PHE A 488 6.25 11.54 -33.06
CA PHE A 488 4.93 12.00 -33.47
C PHE A 488 4.60 13.37 -32.88
N ARG A 489 3.59 14.02 -33.44
CA ARG A 489 3.08 15.29 -32.94
C ARG A 489 1.59 15.15 -32.66
N LEU A 490 1.17 15.55 -31.46
CA LEU A 490 -0.23 15.49 -31.05
C LEU A 490 -0.50 16.57 -29.99
N GLY A 491 -1.66 17.20 -30.01
CA GLY A 491 -2.02 18.24 -29.06
C GLY A 491 -1.08 19.46 -29.10
N GLY A 492 -0.48 19.78 -30.26
CA GLY A 492 0.48 20.89 -30.39
C GLY A 492 1.91 20.57 -29.92
N ARG A 493 2.15 19.39 -29.29
CA ARG A 493 3.46 18.96 -28.77
C ARG A 493 4.09 17.88 -29.62
N SER A 494 5.43 17.81 -29.58
CA SER A 494 6.23 16.77 -30.25
C SER A 494 6.78 15.78 -29.25
N TYR A 495 6.62 14.50 -29.54
CA TYR A 495 7.07 13.39 -28.72
C TYR A 495 8.11 12.56 -29.47
N ALA A 496 9.19 12.24 -28.82
CA ALA A 496 10.27 11.49 -29.41
C ALA A 496 9.88 10.03 -29.69
N LYS A 497 10.58 9.41 -30.66
CA LYS A 497 10.59 7.95 -30.79
C LYS A 497 10.90 7.31 -29.46
N GLY A 498 10.16 6.27 -29.09
CA GLY A 498 10.34 5.55 -27.82
C GLY A 498 9.40 5.97 -26.71
N SER A 499 8.70 7.13 -26.82
CA SER A 499 7.68 7.53 -25.86
C SER A 499 6.60 6.47 -25.75
N TYR A 500 6.10 6.27 -24.54
CA TYR A 500 5.04 5.31 -24.25
C TYR A 500 3.69 5.99 -24.26
N VAL A 501 2.67 5.26 -24.70
CA VAL A 501 1.28 5.75 -24.74
C VAL A 501 0.37 4.72 -24.08
N VAL A 502 -0.44 5.18 -23.14
CA VAL A 502 -1.48 4.43 -22.46
C VAL A 502 -2.83 4.89 -23.01
N ASP A 503 -3.43 4.10 -23.89
CA ASP A 503 -4.76 4.35 -24.44
C ASP A 503 -5.80 4.05 -23.36
N MET A 504 -6.65 5.02 -23.02
CA MET A 504 -7.65 4.88 -21.98
C MET A 504 -8.92 4.12 -22.46
N HIS A 505 -9.00 3.79 -23.75
CA HIS A 505 -9.96 2.81 -24.25
C HIS A 505 -9.40 1.41 -24.07
N GLN A 506 -9.35 0.96 -22.82
CA GLN A 506 -8.85 -0.35 -22.42
C GLN A 506 -9.62 -0.90 -21.20
N PRO A 507 -9.64 -2.21 -20.99
CA PRO A 507 -10.44 -2.83 -19.90
C PRO A 507 -10.17 -2.24 -18.52
N LYS A 508 -8.90 -2.03 -18.19
CA LYS A 508 -8.45 -1.55 -16.86
C LYS A 508 -8.16 -0.05 -16.86
N ARG A 509 -8.97 0.74 -17.57
CA ARG A 509 -8.80 2.20 -17.63
C ARG A 509 -8.85 2.86 -16.24
N GLY A 510 -9.69 2.35 -15.35
CA GLY A 510 -9.83 2.89 -13.99
C GLY A 510 -8.54 2.81 -13.21
N LEU A 511 -7.87 1.64 -13.23
CA LEU A 511 -6.56 1.47 -12.59
C LEU A 511 -5.49 2.34 -13.26
N ALA A 512 -5.49 2.39 -14.60
CA ALA A 512 -4.55 3.25 -15.33
C ALA A 512 -4.70 4.73 -14.91
N ASN A 513 -5.95 5.20 -14.79
CA ASN A 513 -6.20 6.58 -14.33
C ASN A 513 -5.83 6.79 -12.88
N ALA A 514 -6.17 5.85 -12.00
CA ALA A 514 -5.82 5.93 -10.58
C ALA A 514 -4.31 6.07 -10.35
N LEU A 515 -3.49 5.41 -11.17
CA LEU A 515 -2.02 5.47 -11.06
C LEU A 515 -1.39 6.67 -11.77
N LEU A 516 -2.01 7.21 -12.84
CA LEU A 516 -1.40 8.20 -13.71
C LEU A 516 -1.98 9.62 -13.57
N ALA A 517 -3.23 9.75 -13.13
CA ALA A 517 -3.85 11.06 -12.95
C ALA A 517 -3.16 11.86 -11.86
N ASP A 518 -3.23 13.17 -11.98
CA ASP A 518 -2.68 14.08 -10.97
C ASP A 518 -3.45 14.03 -9.64
N GLY A 519 -4.68 13.52 -9.67
CA GLY A 519 -5.60 13.57 -8.56
C GLY A 519 -6.19 14.97 -8.34
N ARG A 520 -6.79 15.19 -7.19
CA ARG A 520 -7.39 16.48 -6.81
C ARG A 520 -7.42 16.65 -5.29
N ASP A 521 -7.56 17.88 -4.85
CA ASP A 521 -7.90 18.22 -3.46
C ASP A 521 -9.35 17.78 -3.17
N ILE A 522 -9.54 16.96 -2.14
CA ILE A 522 -10.85 16.44 -1.70
C ILE A 522 -11.23 16.95 -0.30
N SER A 523 -10.46 17.87 0.24
CA SER A 523 -10.64 18.35 1.63
C SER A 523 -12.01 18.97 1.89
N ASP A 524 -12.65 19.55 0.89
CA ASP A 524 -14.00 20.16 1.00
C ASP A 524 -15.13 19.12 0.94
N LYS A 525 -14.84 17.90 0.48
CA LYS A 525 -15.84 16.83 0.30
C LYS A 525 -15.82 15.80 1.43
N VAL A 526 -14.68 15.63 2.06
CA VAL A 526 -14.42 14.58 3.05
C VAL A 526 -14.05 15.22 4.36
N SER A 527 -14.77 14.89 5.43
CA SER A 527 -14.52 15.45 6.77
C SER A 527 -13.28 14.83 7.40
N VAL A 528 -13.11 13.53 7.29
CA VAL A 528 -12.01 12.73 7.86
C VAL A 528 -11.50 11.76 6.80
N MET A 529 -10.19 11.57 6.74
CA MET A 529 -9.56 10.61 5.85
C MET A 529 -8.80 9.56 6.66
N TYR A 530 -9.17 8.29 6.48
CA TYR A 530 -8.61 7.17 7.24
C TYR A 530 -7.16 6.85 6.87
N ASP A 531 -6.78 6.98 5.59
CA ASP A 531 -5.43 6.72 5.09
C ASP A 531 -5.09 7.68 3.93
N ILE A 532 -4.06 7.36 3.13
CA ILE A 532 -3.62 8.24 2.05
C ILE A 532 -4.73 8.52 1.04
N SER A 533 -4.75 9.73 0.53
CA SER A 533 -5.76 10.23 -0.39
C SER A 533 -5.17 10.80 -1.69
N GLY A 534 -3.85 10.82 -1.83
CA GLY A 534 -3.13 11.22 -3.03
C GLY A 534 -1.99 10.29 -3.37
N TRP A 535 -1.91 9.81 -4.62
CA TRP A 535 -0.94 8.79 -5.04
C TRP A 535 -0.49 8.89 -6.50
N SER A 536 -0.53 10.07 -7.11
CA SER A 536 -0.10 10.25 -8.50
C SER A 536 1.32 9.75 -8.75
N LEU A 537 1.49 8.57 -9.35
CA LEU A 537 2.80 7.96 -9.54
C LEU A 537 3.65 8.72 -10.57
N GLY A 538 3.04 9.42 -11.52
CA GLY A 538 3.77 10.31 -12.42
C GLY A 538 4.56 11.36 -11.65
N ARG A 539 3.90 12.04 -10.71
CA ARG A 539 4.48 13.09 -9.89
C ARG A 539 5.41 12.54 -8.80
N LEU A 540 4.95 11.53 -8.08
CA LEU A 540 5.67 10.96 -6.94
C LEU A 540 6.90 10.13 -7.35
N TRP A 541 6.91 9.55 -8.55
CA TRP A 541 8.07 8.76 -9.03
C TRP A 541 9.03 9.57 -9.90
N GLY A 542 8.75 10.86 -10.14
CA GLY A 542 9.58 11.71 -10.99
C GLY A 542 9.48 11.39 -12.48
N ALA A 543 8.43 10.70 -12.91
CA ALA A 543 8.16 10.41 -14.31
C ALA A 543 7.24 11.48 -14.90
N THR A 544 7.61 12.03 -16.06
CA THR A 544 6.71 12.93 -16.79
C THR A 544 5.53 12.14 -17.33
N VAL A 545 4.32 12.55 -16.98
CA VAL A 545 3.06 12.01 -17.52
C VAL A 545 2.24 13.18 -18.06
N GLU A 546 1.79 13.07 -19.30
CA GLU A 546 0.97 14.11 -19.93
C GLU A 546 -0.29 13.49 -20.52
N THR A 547 -1.38 14.23 -20.52
CA THR A 547 -2.62 13.81 -21.18
C THR A 547 -2.58 14.10 -22.68
N LEU A 548 -3.19 13.22 -23.46
CA LEU A 548 -3.32 13.39 -24.91
C LEU A 548 -4.79 13.48 -25.32
N PRO A 549 -5.16 14.37 -26.26
CA PRO A 549 -6.51 14.47 -26.79
C PRO A 549 -6.88 13.33 -27.76
N GLY A 550 -5.92 12.47 -28.10
CA GLY A 550 -6.08 11.36 -29.04
C GLY A 550 -4.98 10.32 -28.91
N VAL A 551 -5.00 9.34 -29.79
CA VAL A 551 -3.99 8.29 -29.91
C VAL A 551 -3.27 8.43 -31.25
N PRO A 552 -1.93 8.45 -31.33
CA PRO A 552 -1.20 8.58 -32.59
C PRO A 552 -1.22 7.24 -33.35
N TYR A 553 -2.19 7.06 -34.23
CA TYR A 553 -2.37 5.84 -35.00
C TYR A 553 -1.17 5.56 -35.94
N GLY A 554 -0.93 4.27 -36.20
CA GLY A 554 0.08 3.78 -37.14
C GLY A 554 1.53 3.75 -36.61
N VAL A 555 1.82 4.49 -35.55
CA VAL A 555 3.18 4.58 -34.99
C VAL A 555 3.39 3.78 -33.71
N LEU A 556 2.34 3.27 -33.09
CA LEU A 556 2.40 2.57 -31.82
C LEU A 556 2.58 1.05 -31.97
N ARG A 557 3.37 0.48 -31.06
CA ARG A 557 3.56 -0.96 -30.95
C ARG A 557 3.35 -1.39 -29.49
N PRO A 558 2.59 -2.47 -29.21
CA PRO A 558 2.46 -3.01 -27.87
C PRO A 558 3.83 -3.38 -27.28
N VAL A 559 3.99 -3.20 -25.97
CA VAL A 559 5.18 -3.60 -25.23
C VAL A 559 4.82 -4.53 -24.07
N ARG A 560 5.79 -5.35 -23.66
CA ARG A 560 5.69 -6.28 -22.54
C ARG A 560 6.66 -5.94 -21.40
N ALA A 561 7.56 -5.01 -21.67
CA ALA A 561 8.50 -4.44 -20.71
C ALA A 561 8.93 -3.06 -21.20
N ALA A 562 9.35 -2.20 -20.30
CA ALA A 562 10.00 -0.97 -20.64
C ALA A 562 11.31 -1.21 -21.41
N ALA A 563 11.75 -0.24 -22.20
CA ALA A 563 13.05 -0.33 -22.83
C ALA A 563 14.15 -0.12 -21.79
N PRO A 564 15.19 -0.94 -21.77
CA PRO A 564 16.31 -0.77 -20.85
C PRO A 564 16.94 0.63 -20.95
N VAL A 565 17.26 1.21 -19.80
CA VAL A 565 17.96 2.49 -19.68
C VAL A 565 19.46 2.28 -19.57
N ALA A 566 19.89 1.09 -19.16
CA ALA A 566 21.29 0.71 -18.93
C ALA A 566 22.21 1.13 -20.06
N TYR A 567 23.15 2.02 -19.73
CA TYR A 567 24.12 2.53 -20.69
C TYR A 567 25.42 2.92 -19.99
N VAL A 568 26.55 2.71 -20.63
CA VAL A 568 27.84 3.22 -20.18
C VAL A 568 28.60 3.84 -21.35
N ALA A 569 28.98 5.09 -21.21
CA ALA A 569 29.78 5.79 -22.24
C ALA A 569 31.11 5.10 -22.48
N PRO A 570 31.53 4.97 -23.76
CA PRO A 570 32.73 4.19 -24.12
C PRO A 570 34.07 4.86 -23.75
N ARG A 571 34.06 6.19 -23.49
CA ARG A 571 35.29 6.96 -23.24
C ARG A 571 35.06 8.05 -22.19
N GLY A 572 36.14 8.52 -21.55
CA GLY A 572 36.15 9.58 -20.55
C GLY A 572 35.66 9.14 -19.19
N ASP A 573 35.65 10.06 -18.25
CA ASP A 573 35.02 9.83 -16.95
C ASP A 573 33.52 9.77 -17.09
N LEU A 574 32.89 9.11 -16.13
CA LEU A 574 31.50 8.72 -16.18
C LEU A 574 30.67 9.53 -15.16
N ARG A 575 29.58 10.13 -15.60
CA ARG A 575 28.66 10.86 -14.76
C ARG A 575 27.43 10.01 -14.49
N LEU A 576 27.07 9.87 -13.22
CA LEU A 576 25.81 9.36 -12.72
C LEU A 576 25.04 10.51 -12.05
N ARG A 577 23.80 10.75 -12.42
CA ARG A 577 23.08 11.98 -12.06
C ARG A 577 22.63 12.03 -10.59
N LEU A 578 22.37 10.89 -10.00
CA LEU A 578 21.85 10.71 -8.66
C LEU A 578 20.46 11.36 -8.43
N ASP A 579 19.63 11.39 -9.44
CA ASP A 579 18.26 11.93 -9.38
C ASP A 579 17.18 10.83 -9.34
N ASP A 580 17.60 9.58 -9.17
CA ASP A 580 16.72 8.40 -9.05
C ASP A 580 17.28 7.43 -8.00
N PRO A 581 16.44 6.71 -7.24
CA PRO A 581 16.89 5.74 -6.23
C PRO A 581 17.82 4.66 -6.79
N ASN A 582 17.59 4.20 -8.03
CA ASN A 582 18.45 3.22 -8.68
C ASN A 582 19.88 3.76 -8.95
N GLU A 583 20.00 5.07 -9.20
CA GLU A 583 21.31 5.71 -9.36
C GLU A 583 22.07 5.82 -8.03
N ILE A 584 21.35 6.10 -6.92
CA ILE A 584 21.93 6.03 -5.56
C ILE A 584 22.36 4.60 -5.26
N ALA A 585 21.52 3.60 -5.56
CA ALA A 585 21.85 2.19 -5.36
C ALA A 585 23.06 1.73 -6.18
N ALA A 586 23.16 2.19 -7.43
CA ALA A 586 24.30 1.91 -8.30
C ALA A 586 25.61 2.52 -7.75
N LEU A 587 25.54 3.77 -7.25
CA LEU A 587 26.70 4.42 -6.61
C LEU A 587 27.13 3.66 -5.37
N ASN A 588 26.21 3.35 -4.45
CA ASN A 588 26.50 2.59 -3.24
C ASN A 588 27.10 1.20 -3.57
N SER A 589 26.64 0.53 -4.62
CA SER A 589 27.24 -0.72 -5.10
C SER A 589 28.69 -0.55 -5.58
N LEU A 590 29.01 0.57 -6.25
CA LEU A 590 30.37 0.89 -6.71
C LEU A 590 31.27 1.21 -5.52
N LEU A 591 30.81 2.02 -4.57
CA LEU A 591 31.58 2.39 -3.37
C LEU A 591 31.93 1.15 -2.53
N ARG A 592 30.99 0.22 -2.34
CA ARG A 592 31.26 -1.05 -1.66
C ARG A 592 32.31 -1.92 -2.37
N LYS A 593 32.43 -1.78 -3.68
CA LYS A 593 33.46 -2.48 -4.48
C LYS A 593 34.79 -1.71 -4.56
N GLY A 594 34.97 -0.67 -3.75
CA GLY A 594 36.18 0.14 -3.68
C GLY A 594 36.39 1.00 -4.93
N VAL A 595 35.32 1.43 -5.58
CA VAL A 595 35.41 2.42 -6.66
C VAL A 595 35.39 3.82 -6.04
N GLU A 596 36.43 4.58 -6.25
CA GLU A 596 36.46 5.98 -5.88
C GLU A 596 35.49 6.78 -6.74
N ALA A 597 34.66 7.61 -6.11
CA ALA A 597 33.76 8.54 -6.76
C ALA A 597 33.84 9.91 -6.11
N ARG A 598 33.49 10.95 -6.85
CA ARG A 598 33.47 12.34 -6.36
C ARG A 598 32.18 13.03 -6.76
N LEU A 599 31.61 13.87 -5.90
CA LEU A 599 30.49 14.71 -6.28
C LEU A 599 30.99 15.93 -7.08
N ALA A 600 30.28 16.25 -8.13
CA ALA A 600 30.41 17.51 -8.85
C ALA A 600 29.53 18.59 -8.20
N ALA A 601 29.75 19.85 -8.55
CA ALA A 601 28.99 20.98 -8.03
C ALA A 601 27.47 20.90 -8.29
N ASP A 602 27.06 20.11 -9.29
CA ASP A 602 25.65 19.86 -9.61
C ASP A 602 25.06 18.67 -8.86
N GLY A 603 25.74 18.12 -7.87
CA GLY A 603 25.31 16.98 -7.06
C GLY A 603 25.41 15.62 -7.77
N SER A 604 25.86 15.54 -9.03
CA SER A 604 26.08 14.26 -9.71
C SER A 604 27.37 13.57 -9.27
N ALA A 605 27.40 12.24 -9.33
CA ALA A 605 28.64 11.48 -9.06
C ALA A 605 29.48 11.33 -10.33
N ILE A 606 30.78 11.58 -10.18
CA ILE A 606 31.80 11.34 -11.19
C ILE A 606 32.58 10.09 -10.80
N VAL A 607 32.51 9.10 -11.68
CA VAL A 607 33.21 7.82 -11.56
C VAL A 607 34.34 7.79 -12.57
N PRO A 608 35.57 7.43 -12.20
CA PRO A 608 36.71 7.45 -13.10
C PRO A 608 36.53 6.44 -14.23
N GLY A 609 37.01 6.82 -15.42
CA GLY A 609 36.92 5.96 -16.61
C GLY A 609 37.62 4.60 -16.45
N SER A 610 38.56 4.45 -15.54
CA SER A 610 39.18 3.18 -15.16
C SER A 610 38.21 2.17 -14.53
N ALA A 611 37.15 2.64 -13.90
CA ALA A 611 36.11 1.80 -13.28
C ALA A 611 35.00 1.37 -14.25
N ARG A 612 35.13 1.64 -15.55
CA ARG A 612 34.07 1.41 -16.57
C ARG A 612 33.46 0.01 -16.57
N ARG A 613 34.26 -1.03 -16.35
CA ARG A 613 33.74 -2.40 -16.24
C ARG A 613 32.78 -2.56 -15.06
N ARG A 614 33.17 -2.06 -13.88
CA ARG A 614 32.30 -2.09 -12.69
C ARG A 614 31.06 -1.21 -12.87
N ALA A 615 31.20 -0.07 -13.54
CA ALA A 615 30.06 0.79 -13.91
C ALA A 615 29.10 0.06 -14.89
N ALA A 616 29.62 -0.76 -15.81
CA ALA A 616 28.78 -1.54 -16.72
C ALA A 616 28.00 -2.64 -15.99
N ASP A 617 28.60 -3.26 -14.98
CA ASP A 617 27.89 -4.22 -14.13
C ASP A 617 26.80 -3.53 -13.32
N ALA A 618 27.09 -2.37 -12.72
CA ALA A 618 26.11 -1.56 -11.99
C ALA A 618 25.00 -1.03 -12.92
N ALA A 619 25.34 -0.57 -14.14
CA ALA A 619 24.35 -0.11 -15.10
C ALA A 619 23.31 -1.18 -15.42
N ARG A 620 23.76 -2.44 -15.62
CA ARG A 620 22.85 -3.56 -15.89
C ARG A 620 22.06 -3.98 -14.66
N ALA A 621 22.67 -3.98 -13.48
CA ALA A 621 22.02 -4.41 -12.25
C ALA A 621 20.91 -3.47 -11.79
N TYR A 622 21.09 -2.16 -11.98
CA TYR A 622 20.17 -1.12 -11.52
C TYR A 622 19.43 -0.39 -12.63
N ASP A 623 19.64 -0.79 -13.90
CA ASP A 623 19.07 -0.18 -15.11
C ASP A 623 19.30 1.35 -15.16
N VAL A 624 20.56 1.79 -15.03
CA VAL A 624 20.96 3.20 -15.00
C VAL A 624 21.97 3.55 -16.07
N ALA A 625 22.10 4.85 -16.37
CA ALA A 625 22.96 5.34 -17.44
C ALA A 625 24.17 6.13 -16.92
N PHE A 626 25.37 5.62 -17.16
CA PHE A 626 26.63 6.34 -16.96
C PHE A 626 27.05 7.07 -18.24
N ARG A 627 26.97 8.39 -18.24
CA ARG A 627 27.24 9.22 -19.39
C ARG A 627 28.66 9.81 -19.34
N SER A 628 29.27 10.05 -20.49
CA SER A 628 30.57 10.75 -20.56
C SER A 628 30.42 12.19 -20.05
N THR A 629 31.42 12.66 -19.34
CA THR A 629 31.43 14.02 -18.80
C THR A 629 32.81 14.66 -18.83
N LYS A 630 32.82 16.01 -18.83
CA LYS A 630 34.00 16.85 -18.56
C LYS A 630 33.90 17.55 -17.20
N LEU A 631 32.81 17.31 -16.45
CA LEU A 631 32.71 17.84 -15.11
C LEU A 631 33.77 17.22 -14.23
N THR A 632 34.31 18.04 -13.33
CA THR A 632 35.26 17.59 -12.30
C THR A 632 34.52 17.41 -10.99
N GLY A 633 34.65 16.25 -10.40
CA GLY A 633 34.17 16.00 -9.03
C GLY A 633 35.18 16.59 -8.05
N THR A 634 34.68 17.39 -7.11
CA THR A 634 35.52 18.06 -6.09
C THR A 634 35.47 17.34 -4.74
N THR A 635 34.29 16.86 -4.33
CA THR A 635 34.05 16.28 -3.02
C THR A 635 34.12 14.75 -3.09
N PRO A 636 35.03 14.07 -2.40
CA PRO A 636 35.04 12.61 -2.33
C PRO A 636 33.70 12.07 -1.79
N VAL A 637 33.22 10.96 -2.32
CA VAL A 637 32.09 10.22 -1.78
C VAL A 637 32.60 8.91 -1.23
N HIS A 638 32.31 8.65 0.02
CA HIS A 638 32.73 7.43 0.70
C HIS A 638 31.55 6.46 0.82
N ARG A 639 31.88 5.20 1.07
CA ARG A 639 30.88 4.21 1.50
C ARG A 639 30.22 4.73 2.77
N THR A 640 28.90 4.87 2.74
CA THR A 640 28.13 5.45 3.83
C THR A 640 27.34 4.38 4.55
N ARG A 641 27.63 4.20 5.84
CA ARG A 641 26.91 3.31 6.76
C ARG A 641 25.99 4.18 7.61
N VAL A 642 24.73 3.83 7.70
CA VAL A 642 23.68 4.67 8.29
C VAL A 642 23.15 4.03 9.57
N ALA A 643 23.23 4.72 10.71
CA ALA A 643 22.37 4.43 11.85
C ALA A 643 20.99 5.02 11.56
N ALA A 644 19.92 4.24 11.70
CA ALA A 644 18.59 4.69 11.34
C ALA A 644 17.55 4.38 12.42
N ALA A 645 16.98 5.43 13.01
CA ALA A 645 15.78 5.38 13.83
C ALA A 645 14.60 5.88 13.00
N VAL A 646 13.99 4.98 12.27
CA VAL A 646 13.05 5.30 11.17
C VAL A 646 11.89 4.30 11.14
N THR A 647 10.83 4.66 10.42
CA THR A 647 9.72 3.74 10.15
C THR A 647 10.17 2.55 9.28
N PRO A 648 9.46 1.41 9.30
CA PRO A 648 9.76 0.28 8.44
C PRO A 648 9.79 0.62 6.95
N GLY A 649 8.88 1.50 6.49
CA GLY A 649 8.84 1.96 5.10
C GLY A 649 10.09 2.73 4.70
N GLU A 650 10.58 3.62 5.57
CA GLU A 650 11.82 4.37 5.34
C GLU A 650 13.06 3.45 5.39
N LEU A 651 13.08 2.48 6.32
CA LEU A 651 14.13 1.48 6.39
C LEU A 651 14.21 0.66 5.09
N PHE A 652 13.05 0.30 4.52
CA PHE A 652 12.96 -0.39 3.24
C PHE A 652 13.52 0.49 2.10
N ALA A 653 13.13 1.75 2.02
CA ALA A 653 13.58 2.69 1.00
C ALA A 653 15.10 2.96 1.07
N LEU A 654 15.67 3.08 2.27
CA LEU A 654 17.12 3.20 2.46
C LEU A 654 17.86 1.95 1.95
N ARG A 655 17.32 0.76 2.18
CA ARG A 655 17.88 -0.50 1.70
C ARG A 655 17.70 -0.67 0.18
N GLU A 656 16.57 -0.20 -0.39
CA GLU A 656 16.38 -0.14 -1.84
C GLU A 656 17.44 0.74 -2.51
N MET A 657 17.78 1.88 -1.91
CA MET A 657 18.91 2.71 -2.32
C MET A 657 20.27 2.08 -2.02
N ASN A 658 20.29 0.85 -1.50
CA ASN A 658 21.48 0.06 -1.25
C ASN A 658 22.44 0.69 -0.22
N PHE A 659 21.92 1.45 0.74
CA PHE A 659 22.68 1.85 1.93
C PHE A 659 22.90 0.66 2.87
N GLU A 660 23.98 0.68 3.60
CA GLU A 660 24.22 -0.23 4.73
C GLU A 660 23.59 0.40 5.96
N VAL A 661 22.49 -0.17 6.41
CA VAL A 661 21.66 0.43 7.47
C VAL A 661 21.67 -0.45 8.72
N THR A 662 22.02 0.17 9.84
CA THR A 662 21.90 -0.41 11.19
C THR A 662 20.70 0.25 11.88
N PRO A 663 19.60 -0.47 12.10
CA PRO A 663 18.47 0.07 12.85
C PRO A 663 18.87 0.39 14.29
N VAL A 664 18.50 1.58 14.76
CA VAL A 664 18.68 2.04 16.13
C VAL A 664 17.37 2.55 16.71
N SER A 665 17.31 2.70 18.02
CA SER A 665 16.19 3.27 18.77
C SER A 665 16.71 3.77 20.11
N THR A 666 15.90 4.51 20.87
CA THR A 666 16.22 4.89 22.25
C THR A 666 16.70 3.70 23.07
N ALA A 667 16.01 2.55 22.98
CA ALA A 667 16.38 1.35 23.73
C ALA A 667 17.74 0.77 23.28
N VAL A 668 18.03 0.76 21.98
CA VAL A 668 19.32 0.28 21.44
C VAL A 668 20.45 1.18 21.88
N LEU A 669 20.28 2.50 21.80
CA LEU A 669 21.30 3.44 22.23
C LEU A 669 21.54 3.34 23.74
N ASN A 670 20.51 3.23 24.55
CA ASN A 670 20.60 3.05 26.00
C ASN A 670 21.30 1.74 26.42
N ALA A 671 21.24 0.71 25.59
CA ALA A 671 21.95 -0.54 25.79
C ALA A 671 23.44 -0.48 25.40
N GLY A 672 23.86 0.61 24.76
CA GLY A 672 25.20 0.82 24.22
C GLY A 672 25.28 0.54 22.72
N PHE A 673 25.74 1.53 21.97
CA PHE A 673 25.88 1.46 20.52
C PHE A 673 27.27 1.88 20.07
N ASP A 674 27.86 1.10 19.15
CA ASP A 674 29.18 1.42 18.59
C ASP A 674 29.04 2.41 17.41
N TRP A 675 29.21 3.69 17.72
CA TRP A 675 29.16 4.78 16.75
C TRP A 675 30.28 4.74 15.70
N SER A 676 31.39 4.05 15.96
CA SER A 676 32.47 3.89 14.97
C SER A 676 32.06 3.00 13.79
N SER A 677 30.96 2.26 13.92
CA SER A 677 30.43 1.38 12.90
C SER A 677 29.60 2.09 11.83
N VAL A 678 29.28 3.39 12.00
CA VAL A 678 28.39 4.16 11.12
C VAL A 678 28.98 5.54 10.79
N ASP A 679 28.49 6.16 9.72
CA ASP A 679 29.03 7.40 9.17
C ASP A 679 27.97 8.52 9.11
N ALA A 680 26.69 8.22 9.27
CA ALA A 680 25.59 9.17 9.30
C ALA A 680 24.45 8.65 10.18
N LEU A 681 23.64 9.56 10.72
CA LEU A 681 22.42 9.24 11.48
C LEU A 681 21.18 9.73 10.71
N PHE A 682 20.17 8.89 10.57
CA PHE A 682 18.86 9.28 10.08
C PHE A 682 17.79 9.01 11.15
N VAL A 683 17.00 10.05 11.47
CA VAL A 683 15.97 9.98 12.51
C VAL A 683 14.63 10.50 12.01
N SER A 684 13.59 9.68 12.15
CA SER A 684 12.20 10.04 11.88
C SER A 684 11.22 9.41 12.86
N ALA A 685 11.63 8.35 13.57
CA ALA A 685 10.79 7.64 14.53
C ALA A 685 11.63 6.85 15.54
N GLY A 686 11.06 6.55 16.71
CA GLY A 686 11.63 5.59 17.66
C GLY A 686 12.93 6.01 18.38
N LEU A 687 13.31 7.27 18.27
CA LEU A 687 14.43 7.85 19.03
C LEU A 687 13.96 9.15 19.70
N ASP A 688 13.89 9.12 21.01
CA ASP A 688 13.62 10.28 21.84
C ASP A 688 14.90 10.63 22.62
N HIS A 689 15.36 11.87 22.47
CA HIS A 689 16.56 12.36 23.10
C HIS A 689 16.41 12.43 24.62
N ASP A 690 15.25 12.81 25.13
CA ASP A 690 15.02 12.97 26.56
C ASP A 690 14.97 11.63 27.30
N ASP A 691 14.60 10.56 26.61
CA ASP A 691 14.58 9.20 27.12
C ASP A 691 15.95 8.49 27.04
N LEU A 692 16.99 9.15 26.50
CA LEU A 692 18.35 8.62 26.51
C LEU A 692 18.98 8.74 27.91
N ASN A 693 19.64 7.68 28.36
CA ASN A 693 20.49 7.76 29.55
C ASN A 693 21.72 8.63 29.28
N ALA A 694 22.37 9.07 30.35
CA ALA A 694 23.49 10.01 30.25
C ALA A 694 24.65 9.50 29.36
N ALA A 695 24.95 8.21 29.40
CA ALA A 695 26.03 7.62 28.60
C ALA A 695 25.65 7.61 27.09
N ALA A 696 24.44 7.20 26.76
CA ALA A 696 23.93 7.19 25.37
C ALA A 696 23.86 8.61 24.79
N ARG A 697 23.41 9.58 25.57
CA ARG A 697 23.36 11.00 25.19
C ARG A 697 24.76 11.54 24.90
N THR A 698 25.70 11.36 25.82
CA THR A 698 27.08 11.81 25.59
C THR A 698 27.71 11.16 24.35
N ALA A 699 27.44 9.87 24.10
CA ALA A 699 27.97 9.18 22.94
C ALA A 699 27.35 9.68 21.63
N LEU A 700 26.05 9.99 21.64
CA LEU A 700 25.33 10.57 20.51
C LEU A 700 25.84 11.99 20.20
N ASP A 701 25.99 12.84 21.21
CA ASP A 701 26.51 14.20 21.06
C ASP A 701 27.93 14.18 20.47
N ALA A 702 28.80 13.32 20.99
CA ALA A 702 30.14 13.15 20.45
C ALA A 702 30.17 12.66 18.99
N PHE A 703 29.21 11.84 18.60
CA PHE A 703 29.04 11.44 17.21
C PHE A 703 28.58 12.63 16.33
N LEU A 704 27.59 13.40 16.79
CA LEU A 704 27.04 14.54 16.05
C LEU A 704 28.04 15.74 15.94
N ASP A 705 29.00 15.85 16.81
CA ASP A 705 30.09 16.83 16.68
C ASP A 705 30.92 16.60 15.40
N ASN A 706 31.02 15.36 14.93
CA ASN A 706 31.87 14.97 13.81
C ASN A 706 31.07 14.51 12.57
N HIS A 707 29.83 14.12 12.75
CA HIS A 707 28.93 13.59 11.70
C HIS A 707 27.61 14.37 11.74
N GLY A 708 26.85 14.31 10.63
CA GLY A 708 25.61 15.04 10.55
C GLY A 708 24.37 14.18 10.77
N LEU A 709 23.28 14.88 11.06
CA LEU A 709 21.92 14.35 11.18
C LEU A 709 21.15 14.54 9.86
N VAL A 710 20.49 13.50 9.40
CA VAL A 710 19.32 13.64 8.52
C VAL A 710 18.09 13.44 9.39
N GLY A 711 17.22 14.45 9.52
CA GLY A 711 16.01 14.40 10.33
C GLY A 711 14.76 14.52 9.45
N ARG A 712 13.69 13.84 9.80
CA ARG A 712 12.42 13.96 9.14
C ARG A 712 11.28 14.13 10.15
N GLY A 713 10.31 15.00 9.82
CA GLY A 713 9.11 15.24 10.63
C GLY A 713 9.41 15.76 12.03
N ALA A 714 8.44 15.66 12.92
CA ALA A 714 8.52 16.16 14.29
C ALA A 714 9.66 15.48 15.09
N THR A 715 9.82 14.16 14.99
CA THR A 715 10.87 13.42 15.74
C THR A 715 12.28 13.85 15.33
N GLY A 716 12.55 13.95 14.02
CA GLY A 716 13.86 14.42 13.55
C GLY A 716 14.15 15.86 13.92
N ALA A 717 13.13 16.73 13.89
CA ALA A 717 13.24 18.12 14.31
C ALA A 717 13.45 18.27 15.82
N ALA A 718 12.79 17.43 16.64
CA ALA A 718 12.98 17.40 18.08
C ALA A 718 14.42 17.02 18.45
N LEU A 719 14.96 15.97 17.82
CA LEU A 719 16.37 15.60 18.03
C LEU A 719 17.33 16.73 17.60
N ASN A 720 17.09 17.34 16.45
CA ASN A 720 17.87 18.48 16.00
C ASN A 720 17.89 19.62 17.02
N SER A 721 16.72 19.93 17.59
CA SER A 721 16.58 20.99 18.59
C SER A 721 17.29 20.64 19.88
N ALA A 722 17.17 19.41 20.35
CA ALA A 722 17.83 18.92 21.58
C ALA A 722 19.38 18.90 21.44
N ALA A 723 19.89 18.49 20.28
CA ALA A 723 21.32 18.49 19.99
C ALA A 723 21.87 19.85 19.53
N GLY A 724 21.01 20.88 19.34
CA GLY A 724 21.45 22.23 18.99
C GLY A 724 22.11 22.38 17.61
N LEU A 725 21.78 21.52 16.62
CA LEU A 725 22.49 21.46 15.34
C LEU A 725 22.10 22.60 14.39
N LEU A 726 20.80 22.78 14.15
CA LEU A 726 20.27 23.87 13.32
C LEU A 726 19.24 24.68 14.09
N ALA A 727 19.39 26.00 14.02
CA ALA A 727 18.38 26.93 14.54
C ALA A 727 17.20 27.02 13.54
N ALA A 728 16.30 26.07 13.59
CA ALA A 728 15.08 25.99 12.76
C ALA A 728 13.94 25.49 13.64
N LYS A 729 12.91 26.30 13.82
CA LYS A 729 11.75 25.93 14.64
C LYS A 729 10.75 25.13 13.83
N PRO A 730 10.45 23.89 14.20
CA PRO A 730 9.41 23.12 13.53
C PRO A 730 8.02 23.64 13.89
N VAL A 731 7.11 23.60 12.94
CA VAL A 731 5.68 23.80 13.10
C VAL A 731 4.99 22.59 12.49
N GLU A 732 4.16 21.94 13.28
CA GLU A 732 3.40 20.77 12.84
C GLU A 732 2.08 21.22 12.23
N GLY A 733 1.73 20.64 11.09
CA GLY A 733 0.42 20.77 10.49
C GLY A 733 -0.60 19.84 11.11
N ASN A 734 -1.82 19.82 10.56
CA ASN A 734 -2.83 18.88 10.98
C ASN A 734 -2.34 17.44 10.76
N GLY A 735 -2.40 16.62 11.82
CA GLY A 735 -1.94 15.25 11.82
C GLY A 735 -2.67 14.31 10.86
N ASP A 736 -3.89 14.65 10.46
CA ASP A 736 -4.69 13.85 9.49
C ASP A 736 -4.42 14.26 8.04
N ALA A 737 -3.60 15.27 7.82
CA ALA A 737 -3.28 15.76 6.49
C ALA A 737 -2.39 14.80 5.74
N ASN A 738 -2.76 14.48 4.50
CA ASN A 738 -1.95 13.65 3.61
C ASN A 738 -2.19 13.99 2.14
N GLY A 739 -1.19 13.77 1.31
CA GLY A 739 -1.34 13.93 -0.13
C GLY A 739 -0.11 14.43 -0.86
N VAL A 740 -0.31 14.69 -2.14
CA VAL A 740 0.71 15.25 -3.03
C VAL A 740 0.70 16.76 -2.95
N VAL A 741 1.84 17.34 -2.63
CA VAL A 741 2.01 18.79 -2.51
C VAL A 741 2.94 19.33 -3.58
N ARG A 742 2.71 20.56 -3.98
CA ARG A 742 3.64 21.31 -4.84
C ARG A 742 4.69 21.99 -3.99
N VAL A 743 5.95 21.82 -4.41
CA VAL A 743 7.12 22.38 -3.74
C VAL A 743 8.00 23.18 -4.70
N ARG A 744 8.85 24.03 -4.14
CA ARG A 744 9.85 24.80 -4.87
C ARG A 744 11.23 24.43 -4.36
N ASN A 745 12.06 23.89 -5.23
CA ASN A 745 13.41 23.46 -4.91
C ASN A 745 14.41 24.61 -5.08
N SER A 746 15.40 24.68 -4.19
CA SER A 746 16.58 25.50 -4.37
C SER A 746 17.43 24.99 -5.54
N ARG A 747 18.42 25.76 -5.94
CA ARG A 747 19.42 25.34 -6.95
C ARG A 747 20.63 24.63 -6.34
N SER A 748 20.53 24.14 -5.11
CA SER A 748 21.63 23.46 -4.44
C SER A 748 21.88 22.07 -5.05
N ALA A 749 23.07 21.53 -4.79
CA ALA A 749 23.41 20.16 -5.17
C ALA A 749 22.47 19.12 -4.51
N LEU A 750 21.94 19.43 -3.33
CA LEU A 750 20.99 18.57 -2.60
C LEU A 750 19.68 18.39 -3.38
N MET A 751 19.17 19.45 -4.00
CA MET A 751 17.88 19.46 -4.70
C MET A 751 17.98 19.30 -6.21
N THR A 752 19.17 19.08 -6.77
CA THR A 752 19.31 18.88 -8.22
C THR A 752 18.50 17.68 -8.68
N GLY A 753 17.61 17.89 -9.67
CA GLY A 753 16.75 16.83 -10.21
C GLY A 753 15.60 16.41 -9.30
N ALA A 754 15.43 17.01 -8.13
CA ALA A 754 14.26 16.77 -7.27
C ALA A 754 12.97 17.18 -7.99
N PRO A 755 11.88 16.42 -7.86
CA PRO A 755 10.60 16.79 -8.47
C PRO A 755 10.05 18.09 -7.85
N ASP A 756 9.17 18.77 -8.58
CA ASP A 756 8.44 19.95 -8.10
C ASP A 756 7.18 19.59 -7.29
N HIS A 757 7.08 18.34 -6.92
CA HIS A 757 6.04 17.78 -6.05
C HIS A 757 6.68 16.90 -4.99
N GLY A 758 6.09 16.91 -3.80
CA GLY A 758 6.44 16.05 -2.68
C GLY A 758 5.22 15.34 -2.13
N PHE A 759 5.45 14.49 -1.16
CA PHE A 759 4.40 13.82 -0.41
C PHE A 759 4.42 14.30 1.05
N VAL A 760 3.24 14.46 1.62
CA VAL A 760 3.05 14.76 3.05
C VAL A 760 2.12 13.73 3.69
N TYR A 761 2.44 13.41 4.94
CA TYR A 761 1.61 12.68 5.87
C TYR A 761 1.93 13.24 7.26
N ALA A 762 0.98 14.00 7.86
CA ALA A 762 1.26 14.86 9.00
C ALA A 762 2.39 15.88 8.71
N PRO A 763 2.15 16.88 7.86
CA PRO A 763 3.16 17.80 7.34
C PRO A 763 3.83 18.63 8.43
N VAL A 764 5.11 18.92 8.23
CA VAL A 764 5.90 19.83 9.06
C VAL A 764 6.50 20.93 8.17
N TRP A 765 6.71 22.12 8.71
CA TRP A 765 7.49 23.19 8.10
C TRP A 765 8.35 23.89 9.12
N PHE A 766 9.32 24.67 8.65
CA PHE A 766 10.30 25.32 9.51
C PHE A 766 10.20 26.84 9.45
N THR A 767 10.22 27.47 10.64
CA THR A 767 10.20 28.93 10.85
C THR A 767 11.38 29.37 11.72
N ASP A 768 11.50 30.65 11.99
CA ASP A 768 12.53 31.24 12.86
C ASP A 768 13.95 30.74 12.52
N LEU A 769 14.28 30.74 11.21
CA LEU A 769 15.52 30.23 10.69
C LEU A 769 16.71 31.11 11.12
N GLY A 770 17.65 30.52 11.87
CA GLY A 770 18.85 31.20 12.32
C GLY A 770 19.93 31.37 11.25
N PRO A 771 21.03 32.07 11.59
CA PRO A 771 22.14 32.23 10.69
C PRO A 771 22.73 30.88 10.24
N GLY A 772 23.07 30.77 8.96
CA GLY A 772 23.66 29.54 8.37
C GLY A 772 22.64 28.47 7.95
N VAL A 773 21.37 28.61 8.33
CA VAL A 773 20.31 27.73 7.83
C VAL A 773 19.94 28.13 6.40
N ARG A 774 19.92 27.14 5.51
CA ARG A 774 19.51 27.29 4.10
C ARG A 774 18.19 26.61 3.85
N VAL A 775 17.29 27.31 3.17
CA VAL A 775 16.04 26.71 2.67
C VAL A 775 16.36 25.96 1.39
N GLU A 776 16.23 24.65 1.42
CA GLU A 776 16.48 23.77 0.29
C GLU A 776 15.21 23.53 -0.52
N GLN A 777 14.08 23.45 0.16
CA GLN A 777 12.76 23.29 -0.45
C GLN A 777 11.73 24.10 0.35
N SER A 778 10.76 24.71 -0.32
CA SER A 778 9.61 25.34 0.33
C SER A 778 8.31 24.84 -0.27
N TYR A 779 7.25 24.82 0.52
CA TYR A 779 5.91 24.63 0.01
C TYR A 779 5.57 25.75 -1.00
N ALA A 780 4.80 25.45 -2.03
CA ALA A 780 4.38 26.46 -2.99
C ALA A 780 3.51 27.53 -2.31
N THR A 781 3.55 28.74 -2.85
CA THR A 781 2.66 29.84 -2.39
C THR A 781 1.22 29.58 -2.85
N GLY A 782 0.24 29.99 -2.08
CA GLY A 782 -1.16 29.65 -2.26
C GLY A 782 -1.48 28.31 -1.60
N ASN A 783 -2.42 27.55 -2.14
CA ASN A 783 -2.67 26.19 -1.66
C ASN A 783 -1.58 25.24 -2.21
N PRO A 784 -0.69 24.67 -1.38
CA PRO A 784 0.32 23.71 -1.85
C PRO A 784 -0.27 22.34 -2.19
N LEU A 785 -1.43 21.96 -1.62
CA LEU A 785 -2.04 20.66 -1.88
C LEU A 785 -2.47 20.56 -3.36
N VAL A 786 -2.03 19.50 -4.02
CA VAL A 786 -2.40 19.18 -5.41
C VAL A 786 -3.46 18.10 -5.44
N SER A 787 -3.28 17.09 -4.59
CA SER A 787 -4.13 15.92 -4.54
C SER A 787 -4.08 15.33 -3.15
N GLY A 788 -5.22 15.04 -2.59
CA GLY A 788 -5.33 14.45 -1.26
C GLY A 788 -6.24 15.24 -0.34
N HIS A 789 -6.01 15.08 0.95
CA HIS A 789 -6.83 15.67 2.01
C HIS A 789 -5.95 16.44 2.99
N TRP A 790 -6.18 17.74 3.14
CA TRP A 790 -5.49 18.57 4.13
C TRP A 790 -6.40 19.69 4.60
N ARG A 791 -7.03 19.47 5.73
CA ARG A 791 -7.85 20.48 6.41
C ARG A 791 -7.06 21.11 7.55
N PRO A 792 -7.34 22.35 7.92
CA PRO A 792 -6.85 22.89 9.19
C PRO A 792 -7.45 22.10 10.37
N SER A 793 -6.78 22.14 11.51
CA SER A 793 -7.31 21.65 12.78
C SER A 793 -8.57 22.42 13.20
N GLU A 794 -9.29 21.97 14.22
CA GLU A 794 -10.51 22.61 14.69
C GLU A 794 -10.34 24.08 15.10
N ASP A 795 -9.15 24.46 15.57
CA ASP A 795 -8.78 25.83 15.91
C ASP A 795 -8.44 26.71 14.70
N GLY A 796 -8.51 26.14 13.51
CA GLY A 796 -8.20 26.81 12.24
C GLY A 796 -6.71 26.85 11.88
N SER A 797 -5.83 26.23 12.67
CA SER A 797 -4.37 26.20 12.43
C SER A 797 -3.94 24.91 11.71
N GLY A 798 -2.68 24.86 11.28
CA GLY A 798 -2.07 23.65 10.72
C GLY A 798 -2.53 23.29 9.32
N GLY A 799 -3.27 24.18 8.66
CA GLY A 799 -3.79 23.98 7.33
C GLY A 799 -2.79 24.27 6.19
N PRO A 800 -3.17 23.99 4.93
CA PRO A 800 -2.30 24.25 3.78
C PRO A 800 -1.98 25.74 3.58
N ALA A 801 -2.84 26.64 4.07
CA ALA A 801 -2.60 28.09 4.03
C ALA A 801 -1.43 28.50 4.92
N ASP A 802 -1.26 27.85 6.08
CA ASP A 802 -0.18 28.13 7.02
C ASP A 802 1.18 27.62 6.51
N ALA A 803 1.16 26.48 5.82
CA ALA A 803 2.34 25.91 5.18
C ALA A 803 2.79 26.66 3.92
N ALA A 804 1.88 27.43 3.30
CA ALA A 804 2.14 28.10 2.02
C ALA A 804 3.35 29.03 2.05
N GLY A 805 4.35 28.74 1.22
CA GLY A 805 5.61 29.48 1.15
C GLY A 805 6.62 29.19 2.27
N GLN A 806 6.27 28.40 3.27
CA GLN A 806 7.15 28.03 4.39
C GLN A 806 8.24 27.02 3.94
N ALA A 807 9.32 26.95 4.71
CA ALA A 807 10.42 26.02 4.44
C ALA A 807 9.97 24.58 4.71
N ALA A 808 10.02 23.73 3.68
CA ALA A 808 9.72 22.31 3.76
C ALA A 808 10.98 21.45 4.04
N VAL A 809 12.15 21.87 3.50
CA VAL A 809 13.45 21.25 3.77
C VAL A 809 14.47 22.33 4.06
N VAL A 810 15.22 22.14 5.14
CA VAL A 810 16.29 23.04 5.53
C VAL A 810 17.60 22.30 5.73
N SER A 811 18.71 22.96 5.51
CA SER A 811 20.04 22.37 5.70
C SER A 811 21.03 23.35 6.34
N GLY A 812 22.08 22.81 6.93
CA GLY A 812 23.21 23.52 7.46
C GLY A 812 24.41 22.62 7.72
N PRO A 813 25.47 23.09 8.40
CA PRO A 813 26.67 22.28 8.57
C PRO A 813 26.47 20.95 9.30
N GLY A 814 25.53 20.86 10.24
CA GLY A 814 25.34 19.69 11.10
C GLY A 814 24.10 18.87 10.80
N ALA A 815 23.14 19.38 9.99
CA ALA A 815 21.93 18.62 9.72
C ALA A 815 21.25 18.99 8.38
N VAL A 816 20.40 18.06 7.93
CA VAL A 816 19.36 18.28 6.90
C VAL A 816 18.03 17.82 7.49
N LEU A 817 17.01 18.69 7.48
CA LEU A 817 15.71 18.40 8.05
C LEU A 817 14.64 18.41 6.95
N PHE A 818 13.84 17.36 6.88
CA PHE A 818 12.71 17.20 5.96
C PHE A 818 11.38 17.36 6.71
N GLY A 819 10.55 18.27 6.29
CA GLY A 819 9.16 18.40 6.76
C GLY A 819 8.15 17.68 5.88
N THR A 820 8.57 17.23 4.69
CA THR A 820 7.84 16.30 3.82
C THR A 820 8.16 14.85 4.16
N GLU A 821 7.47 13.91 3.50
CA GLU A 821 7.61 12.46 3.70
C GLU A 821 8.31 11.79 2.51
N PRO A 822 9.60 12.05 2.24
CA PRO A 822 10.29 11.66 1.01
C PRO A 822 10.50 10.16 0.85
N LEU A 823 10.29 9.35 1.90
CA LEU A 823 10.47 7.88 1.87
C LEU A 823 9.22 7.11 2.28
N PHE A 824 8.06 7.77 2.35
CA PHE A 824 6.82 7.19 2.86
C PHE A 824 6.39 5.94 2.09
N ARG A 825 6.34 4.79 2.77
CA ARG A 825 5.78 3.51 2.28
C ARG A 825 6.12 3.17 0.82
N ASP A 826 7.31 3.53 0.35
CA ASP A 826 7.76 3.32 -1.04
C ASP A 826 6.99 4.15 -2.11
N HIS A 827 6.15 5.10 -1.72
CA HIS A 827 5.33 5.90 -2.63
C HIS A 827 6.10 6.99 -3.38
N PRO A 828 6.86 7.92 -2.75
CA PRO A 828 7.45 9.07 -3.42
C PRO A 828 8.86 8.78 -3.95
N LYS A 829 9.03 7.74 -4.77
CA LYS A 829 10.37 7.32 -5.28
C LYS A 829 11.17 8.42 -5.95
N GLY A 830 10.50 9.43 -6.50
CA GLY A 830 11.17 10.60 -7.07
C GLY A 830 11.89 11.48 -6.03
N GLU A 831 11.52 11.36 -4.76
CA GLU A 831 12.12 12.11 -3.67
C GLU A 831 13.27 11.37 -2.95
N PHE A 832 13.41 10.06 -3.17
CA PHE A 832 14.44 9.24 -2.50
C PHE A 832 15.86 9.78 -2.69
N ALA A 833 16.15 10.26 -3.89
CA ALA A 833 17.49 10.72 -4.24
C ALA A 833 17.95 11.94 -3.41
N GLN A 834 17.04 12.83 -2.99
CA GLN A 834 17.39 13.95 -2.11
C GLN A 834 17.81 13.46 -0.71
N VAL A 835 17.15 12.43 -0.18
CA VAL A 835 17.58 11.79 1.09
C VAL A 835 18.93 11.11 0.93
N GLY A 836 19.13 10.38 -0.18
CA GLY A 836 20.43 9.77 -0.49
C GLY A 836 21.57 10.78 -0.56
N ARG A 837 21.35 11.94 -1.19
CA ARG A 837 22.32 13.04 -1.23
C ARG A 837 22.53 13.68 0.13
N ALA A 838 21.47 13.83 0.94
CA ALA A 838 21.59 14.32 2.31
C ALA A 838 22.48 13.40 3.14
N LEU A 839 22.29 12.08 3.03
CA LEU A 839 23.13 11.09 3.74
C LEU A 839 24.60 11.16 3.30
N PHE A 840 24.88 11.29 1.99
CA PHE A 840 26.27 11.49 1.54
C PHE A 840 26.88 12.82 2.03
N ALA A 841 26.07 13.88 2.14
CA ALA A 841 26.53 15.17 2.62
C ALA A 841 26.80 15.17 4.14
N MET A 842 26.04 14.38 4.90
CA MET A 842 26.15 14.29 6.36
C MET A 842 27.19 13.23 6.81
N ALA A 843 27.54 12.29 5.94
CA ALA A 843 28.63 11.34 6.17
C ALA A 843 29.99 12.01 5.92
N ARG A 844 30.49 12.79 6.89
CA ARG A 844 31.80 13.44 6.77
C ARG A 844 32.93 12.43 6.93
N ALA A 845 33.97 12.58 6.16
CA ALA A 845 35.21 11.83 6.39
C ALA A 845 35.84 12.31 7.67
N SER A 846 36.03 11.44 8.64
CA SER A 846 36.83 11.69 9.82
C SER A 846 38.24 12.12 9.35
N GLY A 847 38.61 13.41 9.43
CA GLY A 847 39.98 13.86 9.27
C GLY A 847 40.37 14.69 8.05
N SER A 848 39.50 15.61 7.54
CA SER A 848 39.91 16.51 6.44
C SER A 848 39.86 18.03 6.73
N ASP A 849 39.94 18.44 8.02
CA ASP A 849 40.03 19.85 8.39
C ASP A 849 41.36 20.24 9.11
N GLU A 850 42.45 19.54 8.80
CA GLU A 850 43.78 20.07 9.13
C GLU A 850 44.62 20.24 7.85
N GLU A 851 44.30 21.22 6.99
CA GLU A 851 45.21 21.89 6.06
C GLU A 851 44.45 22.92 5.23
N SER A 852 44.11 24.06 5.84
CA SER A 852 44.04 25.34 5.18
C SER A 852 44.11 26.45 6.21
N GLY A 853 45.32 26.67 6.74
CA GLY A 853 45.77 27.92 7.40
C GLY A 853 46.19 28.91 6.34
#